data_4a108426cfa00886cb7e147a8b81b08a
#
_entry.id   4a108426cfa00886cb7e147a8b81b08a
#
_cell.length_a   1.000
_cell.length_b   1.000
_cell.length_c   1.000
_cell.angle_alpha   90.00
_cell.angle_beta   90.00
_cell.angle_gamma   90.00
#
_symmetry.space_group_name_H-M   'P 1'
#
loop_
_entity.id
_entity.type
_entity.pdbx_description
1 polymer ?
#
loop_
_entity_poly.entity_id
_entity_poly.type
_entity_poly.pdbx_seq_one_letter_code
_entity_poly.pdbx_strand_id
1 'polypeptide(L)'
;MENDSLDLRRHIRAIKQGKWWFLGSILLFGTLAIFYYAKHMPLYVINSSMLLEDESDGSGSLKKAGGMAQLMRTFSVGGFGSASIDNEIEIVKSHDVMMRTVKTLGLNRTYLEKDGLKKEILYKTSPVMLEAPDEFFDTLSVGFQVNIHLHRGGTADVTVNQGLFKKTVAEYGNITFPLSVKAPCGKFQLLKGPLYSDTDNRHIIINVSGNAKRCEYFADLITIWQDNKKSDVISLSYADASVERGKDILNTIMKGYNDKRIERKNDKAQEEYDFYTNRINALMGELSDTEGRIESFKRSRDVNIPTVEASAYLKESAKIQMMVDSARNEIRLREMMLSSINSVKGDELIPTFEGMKDENIVQYNKMVQERTELEKSAKPNNSTLIELNNKIAAAKKAVVRNVEKSISNAKHRADVISSHANQAMGKFEQMPGYEREYVNLMRDRELKNELYIFLLQKKESSLLNLTSNVTPSFVIDEAYSATKPSYKKPLLVTIACLLMALLLPLLWVLWRMKRKNTVQNAYDLPKEWEKHTIELTSKKGKNHIKDVRAALMQHNRKKVLVIPFNHEAKDLVNELASSLNNIEQPCRIFAVSDTDQLLAAGDTCNAINQTVENGEYALVELPVDSNLGEIADLLADDNTMLMLAIEKGKTKRNQFTQAIQGIEPNNHISVI
;
A
#
# COMPACT_ATOMS: atom_id res chain seq x y z
N MET A 1 -27.83 11.57 37.60
CA MET A 1 -27.31 11.34 36.20
C MET A 1 -28.35 10.47 35.52
N GLU A 2 -29.48 11.06 35.19
CA GLU A 2 -30.58 10.39 34.50
C GLU A 2 -30.40 10.48 32.99
N ASN A 3 -30.60 9.36 32.37
CA ASN A 3 -30.59 9.09 30.96
C ASN A 3 -31.07 10.27 30.10
N ASP A 4 -30.12 10.91 29.43
CA ASP A 4 -30.35 11.64 28.19
C ASP A 4 -30.69 10.59 27.12
N SER A 5 -31.82 9.91 27.26
CA SER A 5 -32.38 9.09 26.21
C SER A 5 -32.53 10.03 25.03
N LEU A 6 -31.72 9.77 23.98
CA LEU A 6 -31.74 10.44 22.71
C LEU A 6 -33.18 10.70 22.34
N ASP A 7 -33.62 11.93 22.45
CA ASP A 7 -34.99 12.33 22.13
C ASP A 7 -35.13 12.32 20.60
N LEU A 8 -35.29 11.08 20.07
CA LEU A 8 -35.23 10.78 18.63
C LEU A 8 -36.17 11.69 17.85
N ARG A 9 -37.32 12.03 18.47
CA ARG A 9 -38.32 12.92 17.84
C ARG A 9 -37.78 14.35 17.67
N ARG A 10 -37.02 14.86 18.64
CA ARG A 10 -36.39 16.18 18.60
C ARG A 10 -35.34 16.25 17.48
N HIS A 11 -34.46 15.22 17.39
CA HIS A 11 -33.44 15.14 16.36
C HIS A 11 -34.05 15.04 14.95
N ILE A 12 -35.08 14.19 14.78
CA ILE A 12 -35.80 14.07 13.49
C ILE A 12 -36.42 15.40 13.06
N ARG A 13 -37.02 16.13 14.02
CA ARG A 13 -37.65 17.45 13.71
C ARG A 13 -36.60 18.49 13.35
N ALA A 14 -35.46 18.54 14.07
CA ALA A 14 -34.36 19.44 13.75
C ALA A 14 -33.78 19.16 12.35
N ILE A 15 -33.66 17.88 11.97
CA ILE A 15 -33.26 17.46 10.63
C ILE A 15 -34.29 17.93 9.58
N LYS A 16 -35.59 17.75 9.84
CA LYS A 16 -36.65 18.26 8.92
C LYS A 16 -36.61 19.79 8.75
N GLN A 17 -36.35 20.54 9.82
CA GLN A 17 -36.19 22.01 9.74
C GLN A 17 -34.91 22.40 8.98
N GLY A 18 -33.85 21.56 9.06
CA GLY A 18 -32.58 21.73 8.34
C GLY A 18 -32.58 21.21 6.90
N LYS A 19 -33.68 20.73 6.34
CA LYS A 19 -33.76 20.07 5.02
C LYS A 19 -33.06 20.82 3.89
N TRP A 20 -33.14 22.15 3.87
CA TRP A 20 -32.50 22.98 2.87
C TRP A 20 -30.96 22.94 2.95
N TRP A 21 -30.40 22.79 4.15
CA TRP A 21 -28.95 22.62 4.35
C TRP A 21 -28.48 21.25 3.84
N PHE A 22 -29.27 20.19 4.05
CA PHE A 22 -28.97 18.87 3.49
C PHE A 22 -29.04 18.92 1.97
N LEU A 23 -30.04 19.55 1.40
CA LEU A 23 -30.22 19.68 -0.05
C LEU A 23 -29.07 20.49 -0.67
N GLY A 24 -28.68 21.59 -0.06
CA GLY A 24 -27.53 22.41 -0.49
C GLY A 24 -26.21 21.64 -0.40
N SER A 25 -26.00 20.89 0.69
CA SER A 25 -24.81 20.05 0.87
C SER A 25 -24.73 18.92 -0.17
N ILE A 26 -25.84 18.21 -0.40
CA ILE A 26 -25.91 17.15 -1.43
C ILE A 26 -25.63 17.71 -2.82
N LEU A 27 -26.17 18.87 -3.14
CA LEU A 27 -25.93 19.53 -4.42
C LEU A 27 -24.45 19.94 -4.57
N LEU A 28 -23.86 20.53 -3.52
CA LEU A 28 -22.44 20.95 -3.53
C LEU A 28 -21.50 19.74 -3.67
N PHE A 29 -21.64 18.75 -2.82
CA PHE A 29 -20.75 17.57 -2.86
C PHE A 29 -21.06 16.67 -4.05
N GLY A 30 -22.31 16.62 -4.51
CA GLY A 30 -22.71 15.93 -5.74
C GLY A 30 -22.07 16.55 -6.98
N THR A 31 -22.11 17.87 -7.12
CA THR A 31 -21.44 18.56 -8.23
C THR A 31 -19.92 18.39 -8.16
N LEU A 32 -19.34 18.43 -6.97
CA LEU A 32 -17.90 18.19 -6.76
C LEU A 32 -17.49 16.75 -7.14
N ALA A 33 -18.31 15.76 -6.79
CA ALA A 33 -18.10 14.37 -7.16
C ALA A 33 -18.21 14.15 -8.67
N ILE A 34 -19.22 14.73 -9.32
CA ILE A 34 -19.39 14.67 -10.78
C ILE A 34 -18.22 15.34 -11.48
N PHE A 35 -17.78 16.51 -11.01
CA PHE A 35 -16.61 17.22 -11.54
C PHE A 35 -15.34 16.41 -11.42
N TYR A 36 -15.12 15.78 -10.25
CA TYR A 36 -13.96 14.90 -10.03
C TYR A 36 -14.01 13.69 -10.98
N TYR A 37 -15.17 13.04 -11.10
CA TYR A 37 -15.35 11.90 -11.99
C TYR A 37 -15.16 12.26 -13.47
N ALA A 38 -15.68 13.41 -13.91
CA ALA A 38 -15.51 13.89 -15.28
C ALA A 38 -14.06 14.23 -15.64
N LYS A 39 -13.27 14.66 -14.64
CA LYS A 39 -11.84 15.01 -14.83
C LYS A 39 -10.93 13.80 -14.74
N HIS A 40 -11.36 12.71 -14.10
CA HIS A 40 -10.53 11.53 -13.87
C HIS A 40 -10.49 10.64 -15.10
N MET A 41 -9.27 10.29 -15.56
CA MET A 41 -9.10 9.34 -16.67
C MET A 41 -9.48 7.93 -16.23
N PRO A 42 -10.18 7.16 -17.07
CA PRO A 42 -10.40 5.74 -16.81
C PRO A 42 -9.05 4.99 -16.81
N LEU A 43 -8.84 4.11 -15.84
CA LEU A 43 -7.66 3.26 -15.76
C LEU A 43 -8.04 1.83 -16.13
N TYR A 44 -7.27 1.23 -17.04
CA TYR A 44 -7.40 -0.17 -17.42
C TYR A 44 -6.32 -0.98 -16.72
N VAL A 45 -6.70 -2.08 -16.11
CA VAL A 45 -5.74 -3.02 -15.53
C VAL A 45 -5.24 -3.93 -16.64
N ILE A 46 -3.93 -3.93 -16.85
CA ILE A 46 -3.24 -4.77 -17.81
C ILE A 46 -2.48 -5.83 -17.04
N ASN A 47 -2.62 -7.08 -17.45
CA ASN A 47 -1.96 -8.22 -16.83
C ASN A 47 -1.13 -8.96 -17.88
N SER A 48 -0.05 -9.61 -17.43
CA SER A 48 0.76 -10.53 -18.21
C SER A 48 1.33 -11.60 -17.30
N SER A 49 1.70 -12.74 -17.85
CA SER A 49 2.31 -13.84 -17.09
C SER A 49 3.47 -14.47 -17.85
N MET A 50 4.50 -14.88 -17.11
CA MET A 50 5.64 -15.62 -17.65
C MET A 50 6.05 -16.76 -16.72
N LEU A 51 6.48 -17.87 -17.34
CA LEU A 51 7.07 -19.02 -16.68
C LEU A 51 8.59 -18.81 -16.62
N LEU A 52 9.16 -18.96 -15.44
CA LEU A 52 10.59 -18.98 -15.22
C LEU A 52 11.10 -20.40 -15.39
N GLU A 53 11.94 -20.64 -16.40
CA GLU A 53 12.59 -21.94 -16.53
C GLU A 53 13.79 -22.03 -15.59
N ASP A 54 13.80 -23.08 -14.75
CA ASP A 54 14.93 -23.40 -13.87
C ASP A 54 16.05 -24.00 -14.74
N GLU A 55 17.21 -23.35 -14.81
CA GLU A 55 18.38 -23.84 -15.56
C GLU A 55 18.85 -25.25 -15.10
N SER A 56 18.24 -25.81 -14.05
CA SER A 56 18.61 -27.10 -13.49
C SER A 56 18.17 -28.32 -14.34
N ASP A 57 17.26 -28.16 -15.29
CA ASP A 57 16.75 -29.27 -16.09
C ASP A 57 17.60 -29.67 -17.30
N GLY A 58 18.58 -28.83 -17.71
CA GLY A 58 19.51 -29.16 -18.81
C GLY A 58 20.47 -30.33 -18.52
N SER A 59 20.57 -30.81 -17.28
CA SER A 59 21.44 -31.94 -16.88
C SER A 59 20.78 -33.33 -16.94
N GLY A 60 19.54 -33.41 -17.45
CA GLY A 60 18.74 -34.64 -17.46
C GLY A 60 19.33 -35.80 -18.32
N SER A 61 20.15 -35.50 -19.32
CA SER A 61 20.67 -36.53 -20.23
C SER A 61 21.96 -37.24 -19.76
N LEU A 62 22.61 -36.75 -18.71
CA LEU A 62 23.86 -37.32 -18.17
C LEU A 62 23.66 -38.35 -17.03
N LYS A 63 22.43 -38.77 -16.75
CA LYS A 63 22.10 -39.73 -15.68
C LYS A 63 22.59 -41.17 -15.95
N LYS A 64 23.14 -41.50 -17.14
CA LYS A 64 23.55 -42.84 -17.52
C LYS A 64 25.07 -43.07 -17.66
N ALA A 65 25.90 -42.09 -17.44
CA ALA A 65 27.36 -42.27 -17.48
C ALA A 65 27.88 -42.61 -16.07
N GLY A 66 28.54 -43.80 -15.92
CA GLY A 66 29.07 -44.30 -14.65
C GLY A 66 30.02 -43.38 -13.92
N GLY A 67 30.78 -43.84 -12.95
CA GLY A 67 31.60 -43.12 -11.96
C GLY A 67 32.23 -41.76 -12.35
N MET A 68 32.48 -41.51 -13.63
CA MET A 68 32.95 -40.22 -14.18
C MET A 68 31.87 -39.12 -14.05
N ALA A 69 30.56 -39.46 -14.16
CA ALA A 69 29.46 -38.48 -13.96
C ALA A 69 29.32 -38.04 -12.50
N GLN A 70 29.73 -38.89 -11.58
CA GLN A 70 29.73 -38.58 -10.15
C GLN A 70 30.92 -37.66 -9.80
N LEU A 71 32.06 -37.84 -10.44
CA LEU A 71 33.19 -36.92 -10.40
C LEU A 71 32.83 -35.56 -11.03
N MET A 72 32.13 -35.57 -12.18
CA MET A 72 31.62 -34.35 -12.82
C MET A 72 30.68 -33.51 -11.92
N ARG A 73 29.81 -34.16 -11.12
CA ARG A 73 28.97 -33.48 -10.14
C ARG A 73 29.80 -32.80 -9.03
N THR A 74 30.95 -33.34 -8.67
CA THR A 74 31.82 -32.78 -7.65
C THR A 74 32.64 -31.60 -8.18
N PHE A 75 32.93 -31.57 -9.49
CA PHE A 75 33.66 -30.49 -10.15
C PHE A 75 32.79 -29.40 -10.77
N SER A 76 31.49 -29.58 -10.88
CA SER A 76 30.57 -28.47 -11.25
C SER A 76 30.37 -27.52 -10.06
N VAL A 77 31.50 -27.09 -9.47
CA VAL A 77 31.54 -26.05 -8.45
C VAL A 77 31.44 -24.73 -9.16
N GLY A 78 30.26 -24.17 -9.22
CA GLY A 78 30.03 -22.86 -9.80
C GLY A 78 28.61 -22.60 -10.26
N GLY A 79 27.71 -23.57 -10.08
CA GLY A 79 26.30 -23.32 -10.28
C GLY A 79 25.76 -22.48 -9.11
N PHE A 80 25.45 -21.24 -9.36
CA PHE A 80 24.57 -20.50 -8.46
C PHE A 80 23.28 -21.30 -8.31
N GLY A 81 22.90 -21.62 -7.08
CA GLY A 81 21.69 -22.38 -6.77
C GLY A 81 20.46 -21.84 -7.47
N SER A 82 19.45 -22.67 -7.67
CA SER A 82 18.17 -22.26 -8.22
C SER A 82 17.78 -20.92 -7.60
N ALA A 83 17.77 -19.88 -8.40
CA ALA A 83 17.45 -18.55 -7.92
C ALA A 83 16.06 -18.67 -7.31
N SER A 84 15.92 -18.28 -6.05
CA SER A 84 14.60 -18.16 -5.44
C SER A 84 13.75 -17.29 -6.35
N ILE A 85 12.51 -17.66 -6.59
CA ILE A 85 11.57 -16.88 -7.42
C ILE A 85 11.48 -15.43 -6.91
N ASP A 86 11.65 -15.24 -5.60
CA ASP A 86 11.73 -13.90 -5.00
C ASP A 86 12.90 -13.09 -5.56
N ASN A 87 14.07 -13.72 -5.78
CA ASN A 87 15.22 -13.06 -6.42
C ASN A 87 14.92 -12.71 -7.88
N GLU A 88 14.21 -13.57 -8.60
CA GLU A 88 13.83 -13.29 -9.99
C GLU A 88 12.82 -12.14 -10.08
N ILE A 89 11.86 -12.06 -9.15
CA ILE A 89 10.96 -10.91 -9.02
C ILE A 89 11.74 -9.61 -8.81
N GLU A 90 12.77 -9.64 -7.95
CA GLU A 90 13.63 -8.46 -7.74
C GLU A 90 14.45 -8.10 -8.99
N ILE A 91 14.88 -9.09 -9.78
CA ILE A 91 15.57 -8.83 -11.06
C ILE A 91 14.61 -8.17 -12.06
N VAL A 92 13.35 -8.64 -12.16
CA VAL A 92 12.33 -8.00 -13.02
C VAL A 92 12.07 -6.55 -12.59
N LYS A 93 12.03 -6.27 -11.28
CA LYS A 93 11.88 -4.92 -10.72
C LYS A 93 13.16 -4.08 -10.75
N SER A 94 14.28 -4.67 -11.15
CA SER A 94 15.57 -4.00 -11.06
C SER A 94 15.58 -2.67 -11.84
N HIS A 95 16.35 -1.72 -11.33
CA HIS A 95 16.54 -0.42 -11.95
C HIS A 95 16.97 -0.52 -13.42
N ASP A 96 17.80 -1.50 -13.77
CA ASP A 96 18.30 -1.72 -15.13
C ASP A 96 17.16 -2.12 -16.09
N VAL A 97 16.32 -3.10 -15.74
CA VAL A 97 15.18 -3.53 -16.56
C VAL A 97 14.17 -2.37 -16.73
N MET A 98 13.87 -1.64 -15.64
CA MET A 98 12.98 -0.49 -15.70
C MET A 98 13.58 0.66 -16.52
N MET A 99 14.87 0.92 -16.41
CA MET A 99 15.57 1.95 -17.17
C MET A 99 15.58 1.61 -18.67
N ARG A 100 15.88 0.36 -19.05
CA ARG A 100 15.78 -0.11 -20.44
C ARG A 100 14.36 0.10 -20.98
N THR A 101 13.34 -0.24 -20.20
CA THR A 101 11.92 -0.05 -20.58
C THR A 101 11.59 1.43 -20.79
N VAL A 102 12.00 2.30 -19.86
CA VAL A 102 11.76 3.75 -19.94
C VAL A 102 12.42 4.34 -21.19
N LYS A 103 13.67 3.95 -21.48
CA LYS A 103 14.42 4.43 -22.66
C LYS A 103 13.82 3.90 -23.97
N THR A 104 13.55 2.60 -24.05
CA THR A 104 13.01 1.96 -25.26
C THR A 104 11.65 2.52 -25.67
N LEU A 105 10.76 2.73 -24.72
CA LEU A 105 9.41 3.24 -25.01
C LEU A 105 9.29 4.76 -24.91
N GLY A 106 10.35 5.47 -24.56
CA GLY A 106 10.34 6.93 -24.40
C GLY A 106 9.39 7.40 -23.31
N LEU A 107 9.25 6.65 -22.21
CA LEU A 107 8.32 6.93 -21.13
C LEU A 107 8.70 8.15 -20.28
N ASN A 108 9.89 8.71 -20.47
CA ASN A 108 10.32 10.00 -19.93
C ASN A 108 9.47 11.17 -20.46
N ARG A 109 8.72 10.97 -21.54
CA ARG A 109 7.78 11.92 -22.17
C ARG A 109 6.37 11.36 -22.12
N THR A 110 5.40 12.14 -21.66
CA THR A 110 3.99 11.75 -21.67
C THR A 110 3.21 12.83 -22.41
N TYR A 111 2.61 12.46 -23.50
CA TYR A 111 1.80 13.34 -24.34
C TYR A 111 0.35 13.25 -23.90
N LEU A 112 -0.28 14.38 -23.71
CA LEU A 112 -1.67 14.52 -23.27
C LEU A 112 -2.37 15.48 -24.21
N GLU A 113 -3.52 15.13 -24.69
CA GLU A 113 -4.46 16.05 -25.31
C GLU A 113 -5.42 16.56 -24.24
N LYS A 114 -5.65 17.87 -24.25
CA LYS A 114 -6.64 18.50 -23.39
C LYS A 114 -7.84 18.93 -24.22
N ASP A 115 -8.94 18.23 -24.05
CA ASP A 115 -10.26 18.59 -24.60
C ASP A 115 -11.18 19.04 -23.48
N GLY A 116 -11.35 20.35 -23.34
CA GLY A 116 -12.11 20.97 -22.25
C GLY A 116 -11.57 20.56 -20.86
N LEU A 117 -12.37 19.78 -20.11
CA LEU A 117 -12.02 19.26 -18.77
C LEU A 117 -11.35 17.90 -18.82
N LYS A 118 -11.48 17.16 -19.90
CA LYS A 118 -10.89 15.84 -20.08
C LYS A 118 -9.46 15.95 -20.56
N LYS A 119 -8.66 14.97 -20.17
CA LYS A 119 -7.31 14.76 -20.70
C LYS A 119 -7.24 13.35 -21.22
N GLU A 120 -6.60 13.17 -22.37
CA GLU A 120 -6.37 11.87 -22.98
C GLU A 120 -4.88 11.67 -23.21
N ILE A 121 -4.38 10.45 -22.98
CA ILE A 121 -2.98 10.10 -23.23
C ILE A 121 -2.83 9.74 -24.70
N LEU A 122 -2.01 10.50 -25.41
CA LEU A 122 -1.63 10.24 -26.80
C LEU A 122 -0.37 9.37 -26.82
N TYR A 123 -0.56 8.06 -26.87
CA TYR A 123 0.56 7.12 -27.00
C TYR A 123 0.75 6.74 -28.46
N LYS A 124 1.93 7.05 -29.05
CA LYS A 124 2.24 6.88 -30.48
C LYS A 124 1.38 7.70 -31.45
N THR A 125 0.35 8.38 -30.96
CA THR A 125 -0.64 9.13 -31.78
C THR A 125 -0.52 10.65 -31.59
N SER A 126 0.57 11.13 -31.01
CA SER A 126 0.77 12.56 -30.79
C SER A 126 1.04 13.30 -32.11
N PRO A 127 0.35 14.44 -32.34
CA PRO A 127 0.63 15.29 -33.50
C PRO A 127 1.97 16.04 -33.40
N VAL A 128 2.55 16.15 -32.22
CA VAL A 128 3.84 16.78 -31.98
C VAL A 128 4.70 15.85 -31.14
N MET A 129 5.97 15.68 -31.53
CA MET A 129 6.94 14.88 -30.80
C MET A 129 8.07 15.76 -30.27
N LEU A 130 8.55 15.44 -29.06
CA LEU A 130 9.71 16.07 -28.47
C LEU A 130 10.92 15.15 -28.61
N GLU A 131 11.98 15.65 -29.23
CA GLU A 131 13.25 14.93 -29.35
C GLU A 131 14.37 15.68 -28.63
N ALA A 132 15.17 14.91 -27.91
CA ALA A 132 16.40 15.34 -27.27
C ALA A 132 17.37 14.15 -27.17
N PRO A 133 18.68 14.39 -27.06
CA PRO A 133 19.66 13.34 -26.79
C PRO A 133 19.33 12.58 -25.50
N ASP A 134 19.65 11.30 -25.43
CA ASP A 134 19.39 10.47 -24.23
C ASP A 134 20.05 11.03 -22.97
N GLU A 135 21.25 11.59 -23.10
CA GLU A 135 21.98 12.24 -22.01
C GLU A 135 21.20 13.40 -21.37
N PHE A 136 20.37 14.09 -22.16
CA PHE A 136 19.49 15.14 -21.67
C PHE A 136 18.49 14.59 -20.63
N PHE A 137 17.88 13.43 -20.90
CA PHE A 137 16.92 12.82 -20.00
C PHE A 137 17.59 12.14 -18.79
N ASP A 138 18.84 11.68 -18.95
CA ASP A 138 19.60 11.08 -17.85
C ASP A 138 20.04 12.15 -16.82
N THR A 139 20.34 13.37 -17.28
CA THR A 139 20.77 14.48 -16.40
C THR A 139 19.62 15.34 -15.86
N LEU A 140 18.40 15.15 -16.34
CA LEU A 140 17.25 15.97 -15.97
C LEU A 140 16.76 15.65 -14.54
N SER A 141 17.14 16.51 -13.57
CA SER A 141 16.73 16.37 -12.17
C SER A 141 15.31 16.88 -11.90
N VAL A 142 14.91 17.98 -12.55
CA VAL A 142 13.59 18.60 -12.39
C VAL A 142 12.80 18.50 -13.69
N GLY A 143 11.66 17.82 -13.64
CA GLY A 143 10.76 17.71 -14.79
C GLY A 143 10.17 19.06 -15.20
N PHE A 144 9.76 19.16 -16.45
CA PHE A 144 9.10 20.32 -17.03
C PHE A 144 7.90 19.91 -17.89
N GLN A 145 7.05 20.87 -18.20
CA GLN A 145 5.86 20.71 -19.02
C GLN A 145 5.93 21.64 -20.21
N VAL A 146 5.66 21.10 -21.38
CA VAL A 146 5.51 21.90 -22.62
C VAL A 146 4.04 21.91 -22.99
N ASN A 147 3.43 23.09 -23.05
CA ASN A 147 2.07 23.26 -23.55
C ASN A 147 2.15 23.79 -24.98
N ILE A 148 1.43 23.16 -25.88
CA ILE A 148 1.41 23.47 -27.31
C ILE A 148 -0.02 23.68 -27.73
N HIS A 149 -0.33 24.87 -28.19
CA HIS A 149 -1.59 25.18 -28.87
C HIS A 149 -1.38 25.17 -30.36
N LEU A 150 -1.92 24.16 -31.03
CA LEU A 150 -1.93 24.09 -32.49
C LEU A 150 -3.03 24.98 -33.04
N HIS A 151 -2.70 25.80 -34.03
CA HIS A 151 -3.66 26.66 -34.71
C HIS A 151 -3.93 26.15 -36.12
N ARG A 152 -5.13 26.41 -36.63
CA ARG A 152 -5.44 26.16 -38.02
C ARG A 152 -4.51 26.98 -38.92
N GLY A 153 -3.84 26.33 -39.87
CA GLY A 153 -2.82 26.96 -40.72
C GLY A 153 -1.39 26.52 -40.41
N GLY A 154 -1.23 25.51 -39.53
CA GLY A 154 0.08 24.86 -39.33
C GLY A 154 1.02 25.63 -38.37
N THR A 155 0.52 26.65 -37.69
CA THR A 155 1.30 27.38 -36.66
C THR A 155 0.91 26.91 -35.25
N ALA A 156 1.79 27.19 -34.27
CA ALA A 156 1.55 26.81 -32.88
C ALA A 156 2.12 27.85 -31.91
N ASP A 157 1.50 27.95 -30.75
CA ASP A 157 2.05 28.62 -29.59
C ASP A 157 2.62 27.59 -28.61
N VAL A 158 3.84 27.81 -28.15
CA VAL A 158 4.55 26.87 -27.27
C VAL A 158 4.97 27.58 -26.01
N THR A 159 4.53 27.06 -24.85
CA THR A 159 4.97 27.54 -23.54
C THR A 159 5.63 26.42 -22.75
N VAL A 160 6.81 26.71 -22.20
CA VAL A 160 7.58 25.77 -21.37
C VAL A 160 7.45 26.18 -19.90
N ASN A 161 6.94 25.29 -19.08
CA ASN A 161 6.71 25.53 -17.65
C ASN A 161 7.57 24.57 -16.82
N GLN A 162 8.21 25.08 -15.78
CA GLN A 162 9.05 24.29 -14.89
C GLN A 162 8.68 24.50 -13.41
N GLY A 163 8.91 23.49 -12.59
CA GLY A 163 8.71 23.52 -11.14
C GLY A 163 7.27 23.25 -10.69
N LEU A 164 7.08 23.22 -9.37
CA LEU A 164 5.82 22.85 -8.72
C LEU A 164 4.68 23.83 -9.07
N PHE A 165 5.00 25.11 -9.18
CA PHE A 165 4.04 26.18 -9.50
C PHE A 165 3.90 26.46 -11.00
N LYS A 166 4.48 25.60 -11.86
CA LYS A 166 4.42 25.70 -13.33
C LYS A 166 4.82 27.10 -13.84
N LYS A 167 5.92 27.62 -13.33
CA LYS A 167 6.46 28.91 -13.78
C LYS A 167 6.88 28.80 -15.26
N THR A 168 6.40 29.71 -16.10
CA THR A 168 6.80 29.80 -17.49
C THR A 168 8.27 30.24 -17.57
N VAL A 169 9.07 29.41 -18.25
CA VAL A 169 10.52 29.61 -18.41
C VAL A 169 10.93 29.93 -19.84
N ALA A 170 10.06 29.61 -20.81
CA ALA A 170 10.21 30.01 -22.21
C ALA A 170 8.83 30.08 -22.88
N GLU A 171 8.68 31.00 -23.83
CA GLU A 171 7.45 31.17 -24.62
C GLU A 171 7.80 31.51 -26.06
N TYR A 172 7.11 30.85 -27.00
CA TYR A 172 7.29 31.01 -28.43
C TYR A 172 5.88 31.10 -29.06
N GLY A 173 5.59 32.22 -29.71
CA GLY A 173 4.30 32.46 -30.37
C GLY A 173 4.37 32.30 -31.88
N ASN A 174 3.30 31.78 -32.45
CA ASN A 174 3.07 31.66 -33.89
C ASN A 174 4.23 30.99 -34.67
N ILE A 175 4.73 29.86 -34.14
CA ILE A 175 5.87 29.12 -34.70
C ILE A 175 5.40 28.02 -35.66
N THR A 176 6.28 27.57 -36.50
CA THR A 176 6.14 26.36 -37.33
C THR A 176 7.11 25.27 -36.90
N PHE A 177 6.74 24.00 -37.08
CA PHE A 177 7.61 22.89 -36.78
C PHE A 177 8.53 22.57 -37.99
N PRO A 178 9.82 22.17 -37.74
CA PRO A 178 10.48 21.88 -36.47
C PRO A 178 10.87 23.14 -35.69
N LEU A 179 10.75 23.10 -34.35
CA LEU A 179 11.18 24.17 -33.44
C LEU A 179 12.29 23.69 -32.50
N SER A 180 13.43 24.38 -32.53
CA SER A 180 14.49 24.18 -31.54
C SER A 180 14.23 25.07 -30.32
N VAL A 181 13.93 24.46 -29.19
CA VAL A 181 13.68 25.15 -27.92
C VAL A 181 14.97 25.21 -27.09
N LYS A 182 15.33 26.41 -26.64
CA LYS A 182 16.39 26.66 -25.67
C LYS A 182 15.75 27.19 -24.40
N ALA A 183 15.74 26.40 -23.35
CA ALA A 183 15.17 26.78 -22.06
C ALA A 183 16.16 26.45 -20.93
N PRO A 184 15.97 27.00 -19.70
CA PRO A 184 16.82 26.68 -18.56
C PRO A 184 16.90 25.17 -18.25
N CYS A 185 15.87 24.39 -18.62
CA CYS A 185 15.86 22.94 -18.51
C CYS A 185 16.74 22.24 -19.54
N GLY A 186 17.27 22.94 -20.56
CA GLY A 186 18.13 22.40 -21.60
C GLY A 186 17.64 22.68 -23.02
N LYS A 187 18.26 22.00 -24.01
CA LYS A 187 17.94 22.14 -25.43
C LYS A 187 17.22 20.90 -25.92
N PHE A 188 16.09 21.06 -26.60
CA PHE A 188 15.33 20.00 -27.22
C PHE A 188 14.64 20.51 -28.49
N GLN A 189 14.15 19.59 -29.31
CA GLN A 189 13.45 19.91 -30.56
C GLN A 189 12.01 19.41 -30.48
N LEU A 190 11.09 20.19 -31.05
CA LEU A 190 9.72 19.80 -31.29
C LEU A 190 9.54 19.54 -32.79
N LEU A 191 9.11 18.34 -33.12
CA LEU A 191 8.90 17.87 -34.48
C LEU A 191 7.44 17.56 -34.75
N LYS A 192 7.06 17.56 -36.03
CA LYS A 192 5.76 17.04 -36.47
C LYS A 192 5.67 15.55 -36.16
N GLY A 193 4.64 15.14 -35.46
CA GLY A 193 4.35 13.73 -35.16
C GLY A 193 3.56 13.03 -36.26
N PRO A 194 3.31 11.72 -36.12
CA PRO A 194 2.65 10.89 -37.14
C PRO A 194 1.25 11.35 -37.53
N LEU A 195 0.49 11.93 -36.60
CA LEU A 195 -0.87 12.41 -36.82
C LEU A 195 -0.97 13.93 -36.84
N TYR A 196 0.10 14.60 -37.27
CA TYR A 196 0.07 16.06 -37.45
C TYR A 196 -0.76 16.46 -38.66
N SER A 197 -1.65 17.45 -38.49
CA SER A 197 -2.41 18.07 -39.55
C SER A 197 -2.37 19.59 -39.44
N ASP A 198 -2.20 20.28 -40.56
CA ASP A 198 -2.20 21.75 -40.61
C ASP A 198 -3.61 22.35 -40.30
N THR A 199 -4.67 21.53 -40.26
CA THR A 199 -6.03 21.93 -39.94
C THR A 199 -6.36 21.77 -38.46
N ASP A 200 -5.45 21.19 -37.66
CA ASP A 200 -5.67 20.90 -36.25
C ASP A 200 -5.78 22.19 -35.41
N ASN A 201 -6.73 22.17 -34.48
CA ASN A 201 -6.86 23.17 -33.42
C ASN A 201 -6.92 22.40 -32.09
N ARG A 202 -5.76 21.99 -31.61
CA ARG A 202 -5.65 21.04 -30.46
C ARG A 202 -4.69 21.58 -29.42
N HIS A 203 -4.98 21.29 -28.16
CA HIS A 203 -4.09 21.65 -27.05
C HIS A 203 -3.34 20.41 -26.57
N ILE A 204 -2.05 20.34 -26.85
CA ILE A 204 -1.17 19.24 -26.48
C ILE A 204 -0.31 19.64 -25.28
N ILE A 205 -0.20 18.75 -24.34
CA ILE A 205 0.62 18.92 -23.13
C ILE A 205 1.65 17.81 -23.11
N ILE A 206 2.93 18.14 -23.13
CA ILE A 206 4.02 17.16 -23.01
C ILE A 206 4.62 17.29 -21.61
N ASN A 207 4.48 16.26 -20.80
CA ASN A 207 5.16 16.19 -19.50
C ASN A 207 6.47 15.45 -19.67
N VAL A 208 7.58 16.11 -19.35
CA VAL A 208 8.93 15.57 -19.46
C VAL A 208 9.51 15.38 -18.07
N SER A 209 10.12 14.23 -17.85
CA SER A 209 10.78 13.89 -16.58
C SER A 209 12.08 13.16 -16.85
N GLY A 210 13.04 13.24 -15.94
CA GLY A 210 14.29 12.49 -16.05
C GLY A 210 14.07 10.98 -16.01
N ASN A 211 14.95 10.23 -16.67
CA ASN A 211 14.87 8.77 -16.79
C ASN A 211 14.86 8.09 -15.42
N ALA A 212 15.73 8.48 -14.49
CA ALA A 212 15.81 7.91 -13.14
C ALA A 212 14.47 8.04 -12.38
N LYS A 213 13.89 9.26 -12.38
CA LYS A 213 12.62 9.52 -11.70
C LYS A 213 11.45 8.74 -12.33
N ARG A 214 11.48 8.53 -13.66
CA ARG A 214 10.45 7.74 -14.34
C ARG A 214 10.61 6.27 -14.06
N CYS A 215 11.86 5.80 -13.97
CA CYS A 215 12.17 4.43 -13.57
C CYS A 215 11.59 4.09 -12.19
N GLU A 216 11.85 4.92 -11.18
CA GLU A 216 11.27 4.77 -9.83
C GLU A 216 9.74 4.77 -9.87
N TYR A 217 9.16 5.74 -10.59
CA TYR A 217 7.70 5.85 -10.72
C TYR A 217 7.05 4.58 -11.28
N PHE A 218 7.62 3.97 -12.33
CA PHE A 218 7.06 2.76 -12.90
C PHE A 218 7.35 1.54 -12.04
N ALA A 219 8.52 1.46 -11.39
CA ALA A 219 8.83 0.39 -10.44
C ALA A 219 7.82 0.31 -9.28
N ASP A 220 7.37 1.45 -8.78
CA ASP A 220 6.36 1.53 -7.71
C ASP A 220 4.95 1.16 -8.19
N LEU A 221 4.62 1.41 -9.45
CA LEU A 221 3.27 1.18 -9.97
C LEU A 221 3.05 -0.23 -10.48
N ILE A 222 4.12 -0.93 -10.87
CA ILE A 222 4.03 -2.29 -11.41
C ILE A 222 4.03 -3.27 -10.25
N THR A 223 2.97 -4.04 -10.15
CA THR A 223 2.87 -5.11 -9.16
C THR A 223 3.28 -6.42 -9.79
N ILE A 224 4.22 -7.12 -9.17
CA ILE A 224 4.72 -8.42 -9.60
C ILE A 224 4.56 -9.39 -8.44
N TRP A 225 3.98 -10.55 -8.71
CA TRP A 225 3.77 -11.58 -7.69
C TRP A 225 3.83 -12.99 -8.31
N GLN A 226 4.04 -13.96 -7.46
CA GLN A 226 3.94 -15.37 -7.78
C GLN A 226 2.51 -15.85 -7.51
N ASP A 227 1.84 -16.42 -8.50
CA ASP A 227 0.44 -16.84 -8.36
C ASP A 227 0.27 -17.98 -7.34
N ASN A 228 1.21 -18.91 -7.32
CA ASN A 228 1.23 -20.02 -6.38
C ASN A 228 2.67 -20.33 -5.96
N LYS A 229 2.93 -20.45 -4.65
CA LYS A 229 4.27 -20.78 -4.09
C LYS A 229 4.90 -22.09 -4.63
N LYS A 230 4.14 -22.91 -5.34
CA LYS A 230 4.62 -24.15 -5.97
C LYS A 230 4.76 -24.04 -7.49
N SER A 231 4.44 -22.89 -8.06
CA SER A 231 4.51 -22.65 -9.50
C SER A 231 5.63 -21.67 -9.80
N ASP A 232 6.39 -21.90 -10.84
CA ASP A 232 7.45 -21.00 -11.32
C ASP A 232 6.88 -19.90 -12.23
N VAL A 233 5.56 -19.65 -12.16
CA VAL A 233 4.87 -18.61 -12.90
C VAL A 233 4.81 -17.33 -12.07
N ILE A 234 5.26 -16.23 -12.67
CA ILE A 234 5.09 -14.88 -12.14
C ILE A 234 4.10 -14.09 -12.99
N SER A 235 3.26 -13.34 -12.29
CA SER A 235 2.27 -12.46 -12.89
C SER A 235 2.66 -11.00 -12.69
N LEU A 236 2.48 -10.20 -13.72
CA LEU A 236 2.71 -8.76 -13.71
C LEU A 236 1.39 -8.04 -13.92
N SER A 237 1.16 -6.95 -13.18
CA SER A 237 -0.02 -6.10 -13.34
C SER A 237 0.34 -4.62 -13.30
N TYR A 238 -0.26 -3.87 -14.19
CA TYR A 238 -0.09 -2.43 -14.28
C TYR A 238 -1.42 -1.77 -14.68
N ALA A 239 -1.74 -0.62 -14.10
CA ALA A 239 -2.94 0.15 -14.43
C ALA A 239 -2.59 1.42 -15.19
N ASP A 240 -3.08 1.55 -16.41
CA ASP A 240 -2.84 2.69 -17.29
C ASP A 240 -4.15 3.23 -17.90
N ALA A 241 -4.14 4.52 -18.24
CA ALA A 241 -5.23 5.12 -19.00
C ALA A 241 -5.16 4.78 -20.51
N SER A 242 -3.96 4.43 -21.02
CA SER A 242 -3.77 3.94 -22.38
C SER A 242 -3.48 2.44 -22.36
N VAL A 243 -4.41 1.65 -22.89
CA VAL A 243 -4.29 0.18 -22.95
C VAL A 243 -3.04 -0.23 -23.76
N GLU A 244 -2.80 0.43 -24.89
CA GLU A 244 -1.65 0.12 -25.76
C GLU A 244 -0.33 0.41 -25.04
N ARG A 245 -0.20 1.57 -24.37
CA ARG A 245 0.99 1.91 -23.61
C ARG A 245 1.25 0.90 -22.47
N GLY A 246 0.19 0.52 -21.73
CA GLY A 246 0.33 -0.44 -20.66
C GLY A 246 0.75 -1.83 -21.12
N LYS A 247 0.23 -2.28 -22.28
CA LYS A 247 0.67 -3.54 -22.92
C LYS A 247 2.13 -3.49 -23.33
N ASP A 248 2.54 -2.41 -23.99
CA ASP A 248 3.94 -2.24 -24.42
C ASP A 248 4.89 -2.19 -23.21
N ILE A 249 4.50 -1.55 -22.11
CA ILE A 249 5.31 -1.51 -20.88
C ILE A 249 5.53 -2.92 -20.34
N LEU A 250 4.47 -3.72 -20.12
CA LEU A 250 4.63 -5.05 -19.55
C LEU A 250 5.39 -6.00 -20.48
N ASN A 251 5.10 -5.96 -21.79
CA ASN A 251 5.82 -6.77 -22.78
C ASN A 251 7.31 -6.38 -22.86
N THR A 252 7.63 -5.08 -22.79
CA THR A 252 9.02 -4.60 -22.82
C THR A 252 9.77 -4.97 -21.54
N ILE A 253 9.10 -4.98 -20.38
CA ILE A 253 9.70 -5.45 -19.11
C ILE A 253 10.04 -6.94 -19.20
N MET A 254 9.12 -7.78 -19.68
CA MET A 254 9.37 -9.21 -19.87
C MET A 254 10.52 -9.46 -20.84
N LYS A 255 10.57 -8.71 -21.94
CA LYS A 255 11.68 -8.75 -22.89
C LYS A 255 12.99 -8.29 -22.25
N GLY A 256 13.00 -7.15 -21.57
CA GLY A 256 14.18 -6.61 -20.89
C GLY A 256 14.74 -7.53 -19.81
N TYR A 257 13.87 -8.24 -19.09
CA TYR A 257 14.25 -9.29 -18.16
C TYR A 257 14.95 -10.45 -18.89
N ASN A 258 14.35 -10.95 -19.99
CA ASN A 258 14.96 -12.01 -20.80
C ASN A 258 16.31 -11.60 -21.37
N ASP A 259 16.40 -10.41 -21.92
CA ASP A 259 17.65 -9.87 -22.48
C ASP A 259 18.75 -9.81 -21.39
N LYS A 260 18.40 -9.35 -20.19
CA LYS A 260 19.35 -9.30 -19.08
C LYS A 260 19.78 -10.69 -18.59
N ARG A 261 18.87 -11.65 -18.56
CA ARG A 261 19.21 -13.04 -18.23
C ARG A 261 20.13 -13.68 -19.27
N ILE A 262 19.85 -13.45 -20.56
CA ILE A 262 20.71 -13.93 -21.66
C ILE A 262 22.10 -13.29 -21.57
N GLU A 263 22.17 -11.96 -21.38
CA GLU A 263 23.44 -11.24 -21.18
C GLU A 263 24.25 -11.85 -20.03
N ARG A 264 23.65 -12.02 -18.85
CA ARG A 264 24.33 -12.62 -17.69
C ARG A 264 24.74 -14.07 -17.91
N LYS A 265 23.93 -14.86 -18.62
CA LYS A 265 24.26 -16.24 -18.99
C LYS A 265 25.48 -16.27 -19.93
N ASN A 266 25.49 -15.37 -20.91
CA ASN A 266 26.57 -15.28 -21.88
C ASN A 266 27.87 -14.80 -21.22
N ASP A 267 27.82 -13.80 -20.34
CA ASP A 267 28.98 -13.32 -19.58
C ASP A 267 29.59 -14.45 -18.75
N LYS A 268 28.76 -15.20 -18.01
CA LYS A 268 29.22 -16.36 -17.24
C LYS A 268 29.83 -17.45 -18.13
N ALA A 269 29.17 -17.78 -19.23
CA ALA A 269 29.67 -18.79 -20.15
C ALA A 269 30.96 -18.36 -20.82
N GLN A 270 31.16 -17.06 -21.10
CA GLN A 270 32.40 -16.50 -21.63
C GLN A 270 33.54 -16.59 -20.60
N GLU A 271 33.29 -16.22 -19.35
CA GLU A 271 34.25 -16.36 -18.25
C GLU A 271 34.69 -17.82 -18.07
N GLU A 272 33.73 -18.75 -18.09
CA GLU A 272 34.03 -20.18 -18.02
C GLU A 272 34.87 -20.66 -19.22
N TYR A 273 34.51 -20.26 -20.43
CA TYR A 273 35.24 -20.60 -21.67
C TYR A 273 36.69 -20.10 -21.60
N ASP A 274 36.90 -18.86 -21.19
CA ASP A 274 38.23 -18.27 -21.08
C ASP A 274 39.07 -18.97 -19.99
N PHE A 275 38.43 -19.26 -18.84
CA PHE A 275 39.09 -20.04 -17.78
C PHE A 275 39.52 -21.41 -18.26
N TYR A 276 38.65 -22.18 -18.91
CA TYR A 276 38.99 -23.52 -19.37
C TYR A 276 40.03 -23.45 -20.52
N THR A 277 39.97 -22.47 -21.37
CA THR A 277 40.97 -22.26 -22.44
C THR A 277 42.35 -22.01 -21.86
N ASN A 278 42.46 -21.12 -20.88
CA ASN A 278 43.72 -20.81 -20.22
C ASN A 278 44.30 -22.05 -19.47
N ARG A 279 43.42 -22.78 -18.79
CA ARG A 279 43.82 -23.99 -18.04
C ARG A 279 44.27 -25.13 -18.97
N ILE A 280 43.57 -25.31 -20.11
CA ILE A 280 43.97 -26.27 -21.14
C ILE A 280 45.36 -25.93 -21.70
N ASN A 281 45.65 -24.69 -22.03
CA ASN A 281 46.93 -24.25 -22.56
C ASN A 281 48.08 -24.51 -21.54
N ALA A 282 47.84 -24.20 -20.28
CA ALA A 282 48.81 -24.52 -19.19
C ALA A 282 49.05 -26.01 -19.08
N LEU A 283 47.98 -26.82 -19.11
CA LEU A 283 48.04 -28.27 -18.97
C LEU A 283 48.73 -28.94 -20.15
N MET A 284 48.54 -28.42 -21.39
CA MET A 284 49.27 -28.88 -22.60
C MET A 284 50.78 -28.69 -22.43
N GLY A 285 51.22 -27.56 -21.82
CA GLY A 285 52.63 -27.36 -21.49
C GLY A 285 53.16 -28.40 -20.46
N GLU A 286 52.40 -28.64 -19.40
CA GLU A 286 52.71 -29.65 -18.36
C GLU A 286 52.76 -31.08 -18.97
N LEU A 287 51.86 -31.40 -19.90
CA LEU A 287 51.76 -32.69 -20.53
C LEU A 287 52.97 -32.91 -21.47
N SER A 288 53.33 -31.91 -22.29
CA SER A 288 54.50 -31.92 -23.15
C SER A 288 55.80 -32.12 -22.34
N ASP A 289 55.95 -31.45 -21.17
CA ASP A 289 57.11 -31.64 -20.29
C ASP A 289 57.16 -33.09 -19.75
N THR A 290 56.02 -33.61 -19.30
CA THR A 290 55.93 -34.99 -18.82
C THR A 290 56.28 -36.01 -19.90
N GLU A 291 55.79 -35.81 -21.14
CA GLU A 291 56.12 -36.64 -22.31
C GLU A 291 57.63 -36.57 -22.64
N GLY A 292 58.22 -35.38 -22.58
CA GLY A 292 59.66 -35.20 -22.74
C GLY A 292 60.48 -35.95 -21.69
N ARG A 293 60.01 -35.95 -20.45
CA ARG A 293 60.62 -36.70 -19.34
C ARG A 293 60.49 -38.21 -19.55
N ILE A 294 59.39 -38.72 -20.01
CA ILE A 294 59.18 -40.13 -20.36
C ILE A 294 60.10 -40.53 -21.48
N GLU A 295 60.24 -39.69 -22.55
CA GLU A 295 61.15 -39.98 -23.66
C GLU A 295 62.61 -40.01 -23.20
N SER A 296 63.06 -39.02 -22.45
CA SER A 296 64.43 -39.01 -21.89
C SER A 296 64.70 -40.19 -20.99
N PHE A 297 63.69 -40.59 -20.18
CA PHE A 297 63.82 -41.80 -19.33
C PHE A 297 64.02 -43.07 -20.19
N LYS A 298 63.21 -43.25 -21.22
CA LYS A 298 63.34 -44.40 -22.15
C LYS A 298 64.69 -44.42 -22.88
N ARG A 299 65.20 -43.28 -23.34
CA ARG A 299 66.50 -43.17 -23.99
C ARG A 299 67.70 -43.46 -23.05
N SER A 300 67.61 -42.98 -21.84
CA SER A 300 68.72 -43.12 -20.87
C SER A 300 68.92 -44.55 -20.31
N ARG A 301 67.88 -45.39 -20.36
CA ARG A 301 67.84 -46.69 -19.74
C ARG A 301 67.80 -47.89 -20.70
N ASP A 302 67.72 -47.65 -22.02
CA ASP A 302 67.54 -48.65 -23.07
C ASP A 302 66.45 -49.70 -22.76
N VAL A 303 65.33 -49.23 -22.17
CA VAL A 303 64.33 -50.11 -21.61
C VAL A 303 63.15 -50.17 -22.53
N ASN A 304 62.95 -51.30 -23.14
CA ASN A 304 61.76 -51.60 -23.98
C ASN A 304 60.76 -52.37 -23.12
N ILE A 305 59.97 -51.67 -22.28
CA ILE A 305 58.97 -52.30 -21.43
C ILE A 305 57.60 -51.68 -21.68
N PRO A 306 56.58 -52.52 -21.89
CA PRO A 306 55.56 -52.58 -20.87
C PRO A 306 55.22 -54.01 -20.45
N THR A 307 55.40 -54.39 -19.19
CA THR A 307 54.77 -55.58 -18.67
C THR A 307 53.28 -55.31 -18.56
N VAL A 308 52.46 -56.30 -18.88
CA VAL A 308 50.97 -56.22 -18.82
C VAL A 308 50.53 -55.82 -17.40
N GLU A 309 51.28 -56.21 -16.38
CA GLU A 309 51.07 -55.89 -14.97
C GLU A 309 51.28 -54.40 -14.67
N ALA A 310 52.29 -53.71 -15.23
CA ALA A 310 52.51 -52.28 -15.08
C ALA A 310 51.40 -51.46 -15.69
N SER A 311 50.86 -51.86 -16.84
CA SER A 311 49.73 -51.15 -17.48
C SER A 311 48.39 -51.31 -16.71
N ALA A 312 48.12 -52.48 -16.15
CA ALA A 312 46.94 -52.73 -15.28
C ALA A 312 47.07 -51.92 -13.97
N TYR A 313 48.27 -51.91 -13.37
CA TYR A 313 48.52 -51.11 -12.18
C TYR A 313 48.35 -49.59 -12.43
N LEU A 314 48.81 -49.07 -13.60
CA LEU A 314 48.62 -47.69 -13.97
C LEU A 314 47.14 -47.28 -13.98
N LYS A 315 46.30 -48.08 -14.64
CA LYS A 315 44.84 -47.81 -14.71
C LYS A 315 44.23 -47.82 -13.30
N GLU A 316 44.56 -48.81 -12.48
CA GLU A 316 44.01 -48.92 -11.11
C GLU A 316 44.49 -47.78 -10.21
N SER A 317 45.80 -47.43 -10.26
CA SER A 317 46.35 -46.34 -9.43
C SER A 317 45.81 -44.96 -9.86
N ALA A 318 45.64 -44.71 -11.17
CA ALA A 318 45.01 -43.46 -11.67
C ALA A 318 43.59 -43.33 -11.14
N LYS A 319 42.80 -44.39 -11.20
CA LYS A 319 41.43 -44.42 -10.66
C LYS A 319 41.38 -44.14 -9.15
N ILE A 320 42.27 -44.77 -8.38
CA ILE A 320 42.37 -44.54 -6.93
C ILE A 320 42.76 -43.09 -6.62
N GLN A 321 43.77 -42.54 -7.34
CA GLN A 321 44.18 -41.16 -7.16
C GLN A 321 43.07 -40.15 -7.43
N MET A 322 42.31 -40.35 -8.51
CA MET A 322 41.13 -39.54 -8.80
C MET A 322 40.12 -39.58 -7.67
N MET A 323 39.88 -40.78 -7.10
CA MET A 323 38.98 -40.91 -5.94
C MET A 323 39.49 -40.15 -4.72
N VAL A 324 40.80 -40.18 -4.43
CA VAL A 324 41.44 -39.43 -3.32
C VAL A 324 41.29 -37.93 -3.55
N ASP A 325 41.58 -37.44 -4.75
CA ASP A 325 41.51 -36.02 -5.06
C ASP A 325 40.05 -35.51 -5.06
N SER A 326 39.12 -36.32 -5.54
CA SER A 326 37.68 -36.03 -5.44
C SER A 326 37.23 -35.91 -3.99
N ALA A 327 37.65 -36.86 -3.13
CA ALA A 327 37.27 -36.82 -1.72
C ALA A 327 37.91 -35.60 -0.99
N ARG A 328 39.15 -35.23 -1.32
CA ARG A 328 39.79 -34.01 -0.79
C ARG A 328 39.07 -32.73 -1.23
N ASN A 329 38.65 -32.65 -2.50
CA ASN A 329 37.93 -31.52 -3.03
C ASN A 329 36.55 -31.43 -2.37
N GLU A 330 35.84 -32.54 -2.13
CA GLU A 330 34.58 -32.56 -1.39
C GLU A 330 34.73 -31.97 0.02
N ILE A 331 35.82 -32.36 0.74
CA ILE A 331 36.14 -31.82 2.07
C ILE A 331 36.38 -30.32 2.00
N ARG A 332 37.22 -29.87 1.06
CA ARG A 332 37.56 -28.44 0.88
C ARG A 332 36.32 -27.60 0.60
N LEU A 333 35.43 -28.12 -0.24
CA LEU A 333 34.17 -27.42 -0.58
C LEU A 333 33.27 -27.24 0.65
N ARG A 334 33.15 -28.30 1.49
CA ARG A 334 32.37 -28.24 2.73
C ARG A 334 33.00 -27.32 3.78
N GLU A 335 34.33 -27.26 3.84
CA GLU A 335 35.07 -26.35 4.72
C GLU A 335 34.91 -24.90 4.27
N MET A 336 34.92 -24.62 2.96
CA MET A 336 34.58 -23.29 2.42
C MET A 336 33.14 -22.91 2.75
N MET A 337 32.19 -23.83 2.63
CA MET A 337 30.79 -23.61 3.01
C MET A 337 30.68 -23.26 4.50
N LEU A 338 31.37 -24.01 5.39
CA LEU A 338 31.37 -23.71 6.82
C LEU A 338 31.99 -22.34 7.12
N SER A 339 33.07 -21.99 6.44
CA SER A 339 33.69 -20.65 6.53
C SER A 339 32.72 -19.55 6.10
N SER A 340 32.01 -19.75 4.97
CA SER A 340 30.97 -18.82 4.49
C SER A 340 29.83 -18.66 5.49
N ILE A 341 29.33 -19.77 6.06
CA ILE A 341 28.26 -19.72 7.08
C ILE A 341 28.70 -18.97 8.33
N ASN A 342 29.95 -19.17 8.74
CA ASN A 342 30.51 -18.50 9.92
C ASN A 342 30.78 -17.01 9.69
N SER A 343 31.06 -16.59 8.45
CA SER A 343 31.26 -15.18 8.09
C SER A 343 29.97 -14.40 8.01
N VAL A 344 28.82 -15.07 7.80
CA VAL A 344 27.49 -14.45 7.78
C VAL A 344 27.18 -13.84 9.14
N LYS A 345 27.03 -12.53 9.22
CA LYS A 345 26.57 -11.83 10.43
C LYS A 345 25.08 -12.13 10.63
N GLY A 346 24.65 -12.21 11.89
CA GLY A 346 23.38 -12.80 12.36
C GLY A 346 22.06 -12.51 11.61
N ASP A 347 22.08 -11.64 10.61
CA ASP A 347 20.93 -11.10 9.91
C ASP A 347 20.95 -11.33 8.40
N GLU A 348 21.99 -11.98 7.89
CA GLU A 348 22.20 -12.19 6.46
C GLU A 348 21.80 -13.61 6.05
N LEU A 349 21.36 -13.74 4.81
CA LEU A 349 21.02 -15.04 4.22
C LEU A 349 22.29 -15.88 4.02
N ILE A 350 22.23 -17.14 4.39
CA ILE A 350 23.29 -18.11 4.07
C ILE A 350 23.19 -18.45 2.59
N PRO A 351 24.31 -18.30 1.80
CA PRO A 351 24.29 -18.67 0.40
C PRO A 351 24.01 -20.16 0.24
N THR A 352 23.16 -20.50 -0.69
CA THR A 352 22.88 -21.90 -1.06
C THR A 352 23.94 -22.35 -2.07
N PHE A 353 24.60 -23.46 -1.78
CA PHE A 353 25.57 -24.08 -2.67
C PHE A 353 24.92 -25.19 -3.48
N GLU A 354 25.09 -25.14 -4.80
CA GLU A 354 24.52 -26.14 -5.72
C GLU A 354 25.05 -27.54 -5.41
N GLY A 355 24.16 -28.52 -5.38
CA GLY A 355 24.48 -29.91 -5.04
C GLY A 355 24.41 -30.21 -3.54
N MET A 356 24.21 -29.22 -2.65
CA MET A 356 24.01 -29.42 -1.22
C MET A 356 22.70 -28.75 -0.76
N LYS A 357 21.58 -29.36 -1.12
CA LYS A 357 20.28 -28.96 -0.54
C LYS A 357 20.26 -29.38 0.93
N ASP A 358 20.65 -28.48 1.83
CA ASP A 358 20.44 -28.64 3.27
C ASP A 358 19.14 -27.94 3.66
N GLU A 359 18.16 -28.73 4.02
CA GLU A 359 16.83 -28.25 4.41
C GLU A 359 16.91 -27.26 5.58
N ASN A 360 17.93 -27.40 6.44
CA ASN A 360 18.17 -26.48 7.55
C ASN A 360 18.60 -25.07 7.07
N ILE A 361 19.36 -24.98 5.97
CA ILE A 361 19.74 -23.69 5.36
C ILE A 361 18.51 -23.01 4.77
N VAL A 362 17.66 -23.77 4.06
CA VAL A 362 16.42 -23.24 3.50
C VAL A 362 15.51 -22.72 4.62
N GLN A 363 15.39 -23.48 5.69
CA GLN A 363 14.57 -23.08 6.84
C GLN A 363 15.13 -21.85 7.57
N TYR A 364 16.45 -21.78 7.75
CA TYR A 364 17.12 -20.60 8.30
C TYR A 364 16.86 -19.36 7.43
N ASN A 365 17.08 -19.45 6.12
CA ASN A 365 16.90 -18.34 5.19
C ASN A 365 15.44 -17.85 5.19
N LYS A 366 14.46 -18.76 5.28
CA LYS A 366 13.05 -18.42 5.40
C LYS A 366 12.76 -17.63 6.67
N MET A 367 13.32 -18.04 7.82
CA MET A 367 13.15 -17.31 9.07
C MET A 367 13.79 -15.92 9.04
N VAL A 368 14.93 -15.76 8.37
CA VAL A 368 15.59 -14.46 8.18
C VAL A 368 14.75 -13.55 7.31
N GLN A 369 14.10 -14.06 6.25
CA GLN A 369 13.16 -13.28 5.41
C GLN A 369 11.94 -12.87 6.21
N GLU A 370 11.30 -13.78 6.96
CA GLU A 370 10.16 -13.48 7.83
C GLU A 370 10.51 -12.39 8.86
N ARG A 371 11.73 -12.43 9.42
CA ARG A 371 12.23 -11.38 10.32
C ARG A 371 12.33 -10.04 9.63
N THR A 372 12.92 -10.00 8.44
CA THR A 372 13.11 -8.76 7.66
C THR A 372 11.77 -8.11 7.29
N GLU A 373 10.75 -8.92 6.98
CA GLU A 373 9.40 -8.43 6.74
C GLU A 373 8.74 -7.89 8.02
N LEU A 374 8.92 -8.60 9.13
CA LEU A 374 8.35 -8.18 10.42
C LEU A 374 9.00 -6.88 10.93
N GLU A 375 10.29 -6.70 10.72
CA GLU A 375 11.04 -5.49 11.10
C GLU A 375 10.55 -4.22 10.40
N LYS A 376 10.01 -4.33 9.19
CA LYS A 376 9.42 -3.18 8.46
C LYS A 376 8.17 -2.63 9.13
N SER A 377 7.47 -3.43 9.94
CA SER A 377 6.17 -3.09 10.55
C SER A 377 6.16 -3.11 12.08
N ALA A 378 7.13 -3.75 12.74
CA ALA A 378 7.17 -3.94 14.18
C ALA A 378 8.21 -3.06 14.88
N LYS A 379 7.91 -2.62 16.12
CA LYS A 379 8.87 -1.92 16.96
C LYS A 379 9.96 -2.89 17.47
N PRO A 380 11.19 -2.40 17.78
CA PRO A 380 12.31 -3.25 18.21
C PRO A 380 12.05 -4.16 19.43
N ASN A 381 11.12 -3.80 20.29
CA ASN A 381 10.74 -4.56 21.49
C ASN A 381 9.53 -5.49 21.30
N ASN A 382 9.18 -5.82 20.06
CA ASN A 382 8.09 -6.77 19.80
C ASN A 382 8.50 -8.18 20.24
N SER A 383 7.69 -8.83 21.07
CA SER A 383 7.94 -10.19 21.59
C SER A 383 8.11 -11.23 20.49
N THR A 384 7.35 -11.11 19.41
CA THR A 384 7.42 -12.01 18.23
C THR A 384 8.76 -11.85 17.51
N LEU A 385 9.29 -10.64 17.43
CA LEU A 385 10.61 -10.37 16.83
C LEU A 385 11.73 -10.97 17.68
N ILE A 386 11.66 -10.87 19.01
CA ILE A 386 12.62 -11.45 19.93
C ILE A 386 12.60 -12.98 19.84
N GLU A 387 11.41 -13.58 19.80
CA GLU A 387 11.25 -15.03 19.64
C GLU A 387 11.83 -15.53 18.30
N LEU A 388 11.55 -14.81 17.20
CA LEU A 388 12.07 -15.14 15.89
C LEU A 388 13.60 -15.03 15.81
N ASN A 389 14.20 -14.02 16.44
CA ASN A 389 15.66 -13.88 16.55
C ASN A 389 16.27 -15.07 17.30
N ASN A 390 15.65 -15.53 18.38
CA ASN A 390 16.10 -16.73 19.11
C ASN A 390 16.01 -18.00 18.24
N LYS A 391 14.93 -18.15 17.46
CA LYS A 391 14.77 -19.26 16.52
C LYS A 391 15.81 -19.21 15.41
N ILE A 392 16.12 -18.05 14.85
CA ILE A 392 17.16 -17.85 13.84
C ILE A 392 18.54 -18.23 14.41
N ALA A 393 18.88 -17.80 15.63
CA ALA A 393 20.13 -18.15 16.27
C ALA A 393 20.25 -19.67 16.53
N ALA A 394 19.16 -20.32 16.96
CA ALA A 394 19.12 -21.78 17.13
C ALA A 394 19.25 -22.52 15.81
N ALA A 395 18.56 -22.06 14.76
CA ALA A 395 18.64 -22.62 13.41
C ALA A 395 20.06 -22.50 12.83
N LYS A 396 20.74 -21.35 12.99
CA LYS A 396 22.13 -21.17 12.57
C LYS A 396 23.05 -22.19 13.23
N LYS A 397 22.93 -22.40 14.55
CA LYS A 397 23.70 -23.42 15.27
C LYS A 397 23.40 -24.84 14.76
N ALA A 398 22.17 -25.13 14.36
CA ALA A 398 21.81 -26.42 13.79
C ALA A 398 22.46 -26.62 12.41
N VAL A 399 22.43 -25.59 11.54
CA VAL A 399 23.10 -25.61 10.23
C VAL A 399 24.61 -25.85 10.40
N VAL A 400 25.28 -25.09 11.26
CA VAL A 400 26.73 -25.28 11.54
C VAL A 400 27.03 -26.71 11.95
N ARG A 401 26.32 -27.25 12.95
CA ARG A 401 26.51 -28.64 13.41
C ARG A 401 26.28 -29.68 12.31
N ASN A 402 25.29 -29.44 11.43
CA ASN A 402 24.98 -30.35 10.34
C ASN A 402 26.10 -30.35 9.28
N VAL A 403 26.65 -29.18 8.96
CA VAL A 403 27.78 -29.03 8.05
C VAL A 403 29.06 -29.63 8.66
N GLU A 404 29.34 -29.40 9.94
CA GLU A 404 30.48 -30.03 10.65
C GLU A 404 30.40 -31.56 10.65
N LYS A 405 29.20 -32.12 10.91
CA LYS A 405 28.95 -33.55 10.81
C LYS A 405 29.18 -34.07 9.38
N SER A 406 28.73 -33.29 8.38
CA SER A 406 28.95 -33.61 6.98
C SER A 406 30.42 -33.62 6.59
N ILE A 407 31.22 -32.66 7.12
CA ILE A 407 32.66 -32.61 6.97
C ILE A 407 33.32 -33.86 7.61
N SER A 408 32.93 -34.20 8.83
CA SER A 408 33.43 -35.41 9.51
C SER A 408 33.17 -36.70 8.72
N ASN A 409 31.96 -36.83 8.17
CA ASN A 409 31.59 -37.96 7.31
C ASN A 409 32.41 -38.00 6.00
N ALA A 410 32.66 -36.81 5.40
CA ALA A 410 33.50 -36.72 4.21
C ALA A 410 34.95 -37.08 4.51
N LYS A 411 35.51 -36.64 5.67
CA LYS A 411 36.86 -37.02 6.14
C LYS A 411 36.97 -38.53 6.35
N HIS A 412 35.99 -39.12 7.02
CA HIS A 412 35.99 -40.58 7.21
C HIS A 412 35.97 -41.35 5.87
N ARG A 413 35.18 -40.92 4.88
CA ARG A 413 35.21 -41.53 3.53
C ARG A 413 36.57 -41.34 2.86
N ALA A 414 37.17 -40.15 2.98
CA ALA A 414 38.48 -39.88 2.43
C ALA A 414 39.58 -40.78 3.08
N ASP A 415 39.50 -41.04 4.38
CA ASP A 415 40.40 -41.92 5.10
C ASP A 415 40.31 -43.37 4.62
N VAL A 416 39.07 -43.87 4.38
CA VAL A 416 38.84 -45.21 3.81
C VAL A 416 39.46 -45.33 2.41
N ILE A 417 39.23 -44.33 1.55
CA ILE A 417 39.78 -44.28 0.19
C ILE A 417 41.33 -44.22 0.26
N SER A 418 41.87 -43.38 1.16
CA SER A 418 43.31 -43.28 1.37
C SER A 418 43.94 -44.58 1.88
N SER A 419 43.23 -45.32 2.73
CA SER A 419 43.68 -46.66 3.19
C SER A 419 43.77 -47.64 2.01
N HIS A 420 42.77 -47.66 1.14
CA HIS A 420 42.82 -48.49 -0.09
C HIS A 420 43.95 -48.03 -1.04
N ALA A 421 44.21 -46.72 -1.14
CA ALA A 421 45.33 -46.19 -1.89
C ALA A 421 46.70 -46.67 -1.32
N ASN A 422 46.85 -46.66 0.00
CA ASN A 422 48.06 -47.12 0.68
C ASN A 422 48.30 -48.62 0.48
N GLN A 423 47.24 -49.44 0.50
CA GLN A 423 47.37 -50.88 0.20
C GLN A 423 47.83 -51.14 -1.26
N ALA A 424 47.30 -50.39 -2.20
CA ALA A 424 47.77 -50.46 -3.60
C ALA A 424 49.22 -49.98 -3.72
N MET A 425 49.61 -48.95 -2.97
CA MET A 425 50.99 -48.43 -2.95
C MET A 425 52.01 -49.44 -2.36
N GLY A 426 51.63 -50.22 -1.36
CA GLY A 426 52.43 -51.25 -0.82
C GLY A 426 52.84 -52.36 -1.83
N LYS A 427 51.99 -52.71 -2.77
CA LYS A 427 52.28 -53.59 -3.90
C LYS A 427 53.26 -52.94 -4.88
N PHE A 428 53.20 -51.65 -5.06
CA PHE A 428 54.06 -50.85 -5.91
C PHE A 428 55.54 -50.77 -5.34
N GLU A 429 55.65 -50.70 -4.04
CA GLU A 429 56.99 -50.65 -3.38
C GLU A 429 57.82 -51.93 -3.60
N GLN A 430 57.16 -53.01 -3.99
CA GLN A 430 57.88 -54.28 -4.29
C GLN A 430 58.44 -54.33 -5.71
N MET A 431 58.12 -53.35 -6.57
CA MET A 431 58.66 -53.23 -7.92
C MET A 431 60.09 -52.72 -7.96
N PRO A 432 60.93 -53.07 -8.98
CA PRO A 432 62.24 -52.49 -9.18
C PRO A 432 62.22 -50.97 -9.34
N GLY A 433 63.24 -50.26 -8.85
CA GLY A 433 63.24 -48.80 -8.76
C GLY A 433 63.02 -48.07 -10.05
N TYR A 434 63.52 -48.56 -11.17
CA TYR A 434 63.34 -47.97 -12.52
C TYR A 434 61.92 -48.22 -13.08
N GLU A 435 61.32 -49.36 -12.77
CA GLU A 435 59.91 -49.62 -13.14
C GLU A 435 58.95 -48.70 -12.38
N ARG A 436 59.23 -48.47 -11.11
CA ARG A 436 58.50 -47.53 -10.28
C ARG A 436 58.52 -46.10 -10.83
N GLU A 437 59.70 -45.64 -11.26
CA GLU A 437 59.90 -44.31 -11.82
C GLU A 437 59.14 -44.19 -13.12
N TYR A 438 59.20 -45.17 -14.01
CA TYR A 438 58.44 -45.21 -15.25
C TYR A 438 56.91 -45.19 -15.02
N VAL A 439 56.42 -46.03 -14.10
CA VAL A 439 55.02 -46.09 -13.72
C VAL A 439 54.54 -44.75 -13.17
N ASN A 440 55.35 -44.05 -12.36
CA ASN A 440 55.00 -42.72 -11.87
C ASN A 440 54.89 -41.69 -12.99
N LEU A 441 55.81 -41.67 -13.92
CA LEU A 441 55.74 -40.77 -15.06
C LEU A 441 54.53 -41.04 -15.98
N MET A 442 54.24 -42.32 -16.20
CA MET A 442 53.06 -42.72 -16.99
C MET A 442 51.75 -42.40 -16.27
N ARG A 443 51.71 -42.52 -14.94
CA ARG A 443 50.56 -42.10 -14.13
C ARG A 443 50.31 -40.60 -14.23
N ASP A 444 51.39 -39.82 -14.10
CA ASP A 444 51.29 -38.35 -14.18
C ASP A 444 50.79 -37.95 -15.57
N ARG A 445 51.27 -38.56 -16.62
CA ARG A 445 50.80 -38.38 -17.99
C ARG A 445 49.31 -38.71 -18.13
N GLU A 446 48.89 -39.89 -17.63
CA GLU A 446 47.49 -40.34 -17.78
C GLU A 446 46.53 -39.43 -17.01
N LEU A 447 46.87 -39.00 -15.77
CA LEU A 447 46.08 -38.04 -15.02
C LEU A 447 45.95 -36.70 -15.74
N LYS A 448 47.03 -36.18 -16.33
CA LYS A 448 47.03 -34.96 -17.09
C LYS A 448 46.20 -35.10 -18.38
N ASN A 449 46.27 -36.24 -19.06
CA ASN A 449 45.48 -36.52 -20.25
C ASN A 449 43.98 -36.61 -19.95
N GLU A 450 43.57 -37.30 -18.86
CA GLU A 450 42.19 -37.38 -18.45
C GLU A 450 41.64 -35.98 -18.03
N LEU A 451 42.46 -35.20 -17.33
CA LEU A 451 42.11 -33.83 -16.98
C LEU A 451 41.98 -32.94 -18.23
N TYR A 452 42.85 -33.13 -19.23
CA TYR A 452 42.78 -32.44 -20.54
C TYR A 452 41.43 -32.73 -21.23
N ILE A 453 41.06 -33.99 -21.34
CA ILE A 453 39.79 -34.42 -21.94
C ILE A 453 38.60 -33.82 -21.18
N PHE A 454 38.64 -33.84 -19.86
CA PHE A 454 37.59 -33.25 -19.02
C PHE A 454 37.46 -31.73 -19.25
N LEU A 455 38.57 -30.99 -19.23
CA LEU A 455 38.58 -29.55 -19.48
C LEU A 455 38.11 -29.20 -20.89
N LEU A 456 38.48 -30.04 -21.87
CA LEU A 456 38.00 -29.86 -23.26
C LEU A 456 36.47 -30.03 -23.33
N GLN A 457 35.89 -31.07 -22.66
CA GLN A 457 34.46 -31.25 -22.63
C GLN A 457 33.76 -30.08 -21.96
N LYS A 458 34.33 -29.53 -20.90
CA LYS A 458 33.82 -28.36 -20.19
C LYS A 458 33.87 -27.09 -21.04
N LYS A 459 34.97 -26.86 -21.77
CA LYS A 459 35.13 -25.78 -22.74
C LYS A 459 34.08 -25.86 -23.84
N GLU A 460 33.87 -27.04 -24.42
CA GLU A 460 32.86 -27.25 -25.44
C GLU A 460 31.44 -27.03 -24.88
N SER A 461 31.17 -27.47 -23.66
CA SER A 461 29.89 -27.19 -22.98
C SER A 461 29.65 -25.70 -22.76
N SER A 462 30.70 -24.94 -22.37
CA SER A 462 30.56 -23.47 -22.19
C SER A 462 30.37 -22.78 -23.54
N LEU A 463 31.01 -23.27 -24.61
CA LEU A 463 30.81 -22.77 -25.99
C LEU A 463 29.37 -23.04 -26.49
N LEU A 464 28.82 -24.22 -26.20
CA LEU A 464 27.43 -24.54 -26.51
C LEU A 464 26.45 -23.62 -25.76
N ASN A 465 26.76 -23.31 -24.53
CA ASN A 465 25.95 -22.37 -23.73
C ASN A 465 25.98 -20.95 -24.31
N LEU A 466 27.12 -20.48 -24.81
CA LEU A 466 27.27 -19.19 -25.48
C LEU A 466 26.47 -19.13 -26.80
N THR A 467 26.40 -20.22 -27.54
CA THR A 467 25.71 -20.28 -28.84
C THR A 467 24.23 -20.62 -28.71
N SER A 468 23.79 -21.06 -27.55
CA SER A 468 22.39 -21.43 -27.26
C SER A 468 21.55 -20.19 -27.02
N ASN A 469 20.70 -19.84 -27.99
CA ASN A 469 19.72 -18.74 -27.89
C ASN A 469 18.44 -19.15 -27.16
N VAL A 470 18.49 -20.08 -26.22
CA VAL A 470 17.30 -20.48 -25.43
C VAL A 470 16.92 -19.33 -24.49
N THR A 471 15.70 -18.84 -24.65
CA THR A 471 15.14 -17.80 -23.78
C THR A 471 14.94 -18.37 -22.35
N PRO A 472 15.45 -17.70 -21.33
CA PRO A 472 15.38 -18.20 -19.93
C PRO A 472 13.98 -18.16 -19.32
N SER A 473 13.03 -17.51 -19.94
CA SER A 473 11.63 -17.54 -19.52
C SER A 473 10.73 -17.66 -20.74
N PHE A 474 9.60 -18.32 -20.55
CA PHE A 474 8.55 -18.44 -21.56
C PHE A 474 7.39 -17.51 -21.20
N VAL A 475 7.01 -16.64 -22.13
CA VAL A 475 5.82 -15.79 -21.97
C VAL A 475 4.59 -16.69 -22.13
N ILE A 476 3.82 -16.85 -21.04
CA ILE A 476 2.58 -17.62 -21.04
C ILE A 476 1.49 -16.76 -21.67
N ASP A 477 1.29 -15.56 -21.09
CA ASP A 477 0.33 -14.59 -21.59
C ASP A 477 1.03 -13.29 -21.91
N GLU A 478 0.95 -12.86 -23.19
CA GLU A 478 1.29 -11.48 -23.53
C GLU A 478 0.37 -10.51 -22.80
N ALA A 479 0.81 -9.27 -22.64
CA ALA A 479 0.05 -8.26 -21.93
C ALA A 479 -1.37 -8.07 -22.52
N TYR A 480 -2.37 -8.33 -21.72
CA TYR A 480 -3.79 -8.18 -22.06
C TYR A 480 -4.50 -7.25 -21.08
N SER A 481 -5.53 -6.59 -21.54
CA SER A 481 -6.31 -5.63 -20.73
C SER A 481 -7.64 -6.22 -20.32
N ALA A 482 -8.07 -5.90 -19.09
CA ALA A 482 -9.45 -6.10 -18.69
C ALA A 482 -10.38 -5.28 -19.59
N THR A 483 -11.52 -5.85 -19.96
CA THR A 483 -12.51 -5.22 -20.87
C THR A 483 -13.16 -3.97 -20.28
N LYS A 484 -13.20 -3.85 -18.94
CA LYS A 484 -13.82 -2.73 -18.25
C LYS A 484 -12.79 -1.91 -17.50
N PRO A 485 -12.85 -0.57 -17.56
CA PRO A 485 -11.97 0.30 -16.79
C PRO A 485 -12.20 0.13 -15.29
N SER A 486 -11.14 0.27 -14.51
CA SER A 486 -11.18 0.24 -13.05
C SER A 486 -11.43 1.64 -12.50
N TYR A 487 -12.54 1.82 -11.78
CA TYR A 487 -12.91 3.08 -11.13
C TYR A 487 -12.71 3.08 -9.61
N LYS A 488 -11.76 2.31 -9.10
CA LYS A 488 -11.56 2.18 -7.63
C LYS A 488 -11.32 3.53 -6.95
N LYS A 489 -10.42 4.36 -7.50
CA LYS A 489 -10.11 5.68 -6.91
C LYS A 489 -11.29 6.67 -7.01
N PRO A 490 -11.91 6.92 -8.18
CA PRO A 490 -13.07 7.79 -8.25
C PRO A 490 -14.28 7.27 -7.45
N LEU A 491 -14.47 5.95 -7.35
CA LEU A 491 -15.51 5.37 -6.50
C LEU A 491 -15.32 5.73 -5.01
N LEU A 492 -14.10 5.60 -4.50
CA LEU A 492 -13.79 5.97 -3.10
C LEU A 492 -14.05 7.46 -2.84
N VAL A 493 -13.67 8.34 -3.77
CA VAL A 493 -13.92 9.78 -3.64
C VAL A 493 -15.41 10.10 -3.70
N THR A 494 -16.19 9.44 -4.57
CA THR A 494 -17.66 9.63 -4.61
C THR A 494 -18.32 9.17 -3.32
N ILE A 495 -17.92 8.05 -2.74
CA ILE A 495 -18.40 7.59 -1.44
C ILE A 495 -18.04 8.59 -0.33
N ALA A 496 -16.80 9.09 -0.31
CA ALA A 496 -16.35 10.10 0.65
C ALA A 496 -17.16 11.41 0.52
N CYS A 497 -17.41 11.89 -0.70
CA CYS A 497 -18.26 13.06 -0.95
C CYS A 497 -19.70 12.85 -0.45
N LEU A 498 -20.26 11.66 -0.67
CA LEU A 498 -21.61 11.32 -0.21
C LEU A 498 -21.70 11.28 1.32
N LEU A 499 -20.71 10.70 1.98
CA LEU A 499 -20.60 10.71 3.44
C LEU A 499 -20.48 12.14 3.98
N MET A 500 -19.63 12.98 3.38
CA MET A 500 -19.48 14.38 3.79
C MET A 500 -20.75 15.19 3.55
N ALA A 501 -21.46 14.92 2.46
CA ALA A 501 -22.75 15.57 2.15
C ALA A 501 -23.81 15.32 3.22
N LEU A 502 -23.77 14.18 3.90
CA LEU A 502 -24.70 13.82 4.97
C LEU A 502 -24.18 14.24 6.37
N LEU A 503 -22.89 14.02 6.65
CA LEU A 503 -22.32 14.26 7.98
C LEU A 503 -22.18 15.74 8.32
N LEU A 504 -21.75 16.59 7.36
CA LEU A 504 -21.54 18.01 7.66
C LEU A 504 -22.85 18.73 8.05
N PRO A 505 -23.96 18.64 7.32
CA PRO A 505 -25.20 19.27 7.73
C PRO A 505 -25.76 18.65 9.02
N LEU A 506 -25.56 17.33 9.25
CA LEU A 506 -25.97 16.68 10.50
C LEU A 506 -25.19 17.25 11.69
N LEU A 507 -23.87 17.34 11.60
CA LEU A 507 -23.02 17.92 12.67
C LEU A 507 -23.39 19.39 12.92
N TRP A 508 -23.67 20.16 11.85
CA TRP A 508 -24.09 21.55 11.98
C TRP A 508 -25.44 21.68 12.67
N VAL A 509 -26.44 20.83 12.33
CA VAL A 509 -27.76 20.80 12.99
C VAL A 509 -27.62 20.44 14.45
N LEU A 510 -26.82 19.41 14.80
CA LEU A 510 -26.54 19.02 16.17
C LEU A 510 -25.84 20.14 16.97
N TRP A 511 -24.86 20.79 16.36
CA TRP A 511 -24.14 21.91 16.97
C TRP A 511 -25.09 23.10 17.22
N ARG A 512 -25.95 23.43 16.23
CA ARG A 512 -26.96 24.46 16.36
C ARG A 512 -27.97 24.13 17.47
N MET A 513 -28.39 22.88 17.59
CA MET A 513 -29.26 22.41 18.68
C MET A 513 -28.60 22.59 20.06
N LYS A 514 -27.30 22.26 20.17
CA LYS A 514 -26.54 22.44 21.41
C LYS A 514 -26.40 23.92 21.81
N ARG A 515 -26.23 24.81 20.83
CA ARG A 515 -26.12 26.26 21.04
C ARG A 515 -27.44 26.94 21.39
N LYS A 516 -28.55 26.44 20.82
CA LYS A 516 -29.91 26.94 21.08
C LYS A 516 -30.58 26.03 22.11
N ASN A 517 -30.12 26.07 23.36
CA ASN A 517 -30.75 25.35 24.46
C ASN A 517 -32.03 26.09 24.98
N THR A 518 -32.90 26.49 24.01
CA THR A 518 -34.15 27.21 24.27
C THR A 518 -35.36 26.34 23.93
N VAL A 519 -36.44 26.53 24.64
CA VAL A 519 -37.71 25.87 24.35
C VAL A 519 -38.32 26.42 23.05
N GLN A 520 -38.54 25.54 22.08
CA GLN A 520 -39.14 25.91 20.79
C GLN A 520 -40.59 25.42 20.63
N ASN A 521 -40.92 24.29 21.30
CA ASN A 521 -42.22 23.64 21.25
C ASN A 521 -42.48 22.81 22.50
N ALA A 522 -43.69 22.33 22.69
CA ALA A 522 -44.05 21.45 23.80
C ALA A 522 -43.16 20.21 23.95
N TYR A 523 -42.65 19.66 22.83
CA TYR A 523 -41.78 18.49 22.83
C TYR A 523 -40.35 18.75 23.39
N ASP A 524 -39.99 20.04 23.56
CA ASP A 524 -38.71 20.39 24.20
C ASP A 524 -38.81 20.32 25.74
N LEU A 525 -40.00 20.10 26.27
CA LEU A 525 -40.31 19.93 27.69
C LEU A 525 -40.27 18.44 28.06
N PRO A 526 -40.16 18.11 29.36
CA PRO A 526 -40.28 16.73 29.83
C PRO A 526 -41.62 16.10 29.41
N LYS A 527 -41.65 14.79 29.14
CA LYS A 527 -42.82 14.06 28.59
C LYS A 527 -44.09 14.23 29.44
N GLU A 528 -43.96 14.39 30.72
CA GLU A 528 -45.04 14.58 31.67
C GLU A 528 -45.71 15.93 31.47
N TRP A 529 -44.93 16.94 31.12
CA TRP A 529 -45.40 18.33 30.86
C TRP A 529 -45.88 18.53 29.44
N GLU A 530 -45.46 17.71 28.46
CA GLU A 530 -45.89 17.81 27.05
C GLU A 530 -47.43 17.79 26.90
N LYS A 531 -48.10 16.93 27.66
CA LYS A 531 -49.54 16.74 27.63
C LYS A 531 -50.34 17.93 28.19
N HIS A 532 -49.71 18.66 29.10
CA HIS A 532 -50.32 19.81 29.81
C HIS A 532 -49.82 21.14 29.23
N THR A 533 -49.22 21.12 28.05
CA THR A 533 -48.68 22.33 27.39
C THR A 533 -49.55 22.80 26.26
N ILE A 534 -49.93 24.07 26.32
CA ILE A 534 -50.71 24.76 25.24
C ILE A 534 -49.76 25.60 24.42
N GLU A 535 -49.62 25.31 23.12
CA GLU A 535 -48.78 26.08 22.19
C GLU A 535 -49.59 27.22 21.55
N LEU A 536 -49.21 28.47 21.80
CA LEU A 536 -49.77 29.66 21.15
C LEU A 536 -49.04 29.84 19.81
N THR A 537 -49.62 29.35 18.72
CA THR A 537 -49.01 29.51 17.37
C THR A 537 -49.24 30.91 16.84
N SER A 538 -48.18 31.69 16.76
CA SER A 538 -48.12 33.10 16.38
C SER A 538 -48.37 33.31 14.87
N LYS A 539 -49.57 33.01 14.32
CA LYS A 539 -49.89 33.56 13.00
C LYS A 539 -51.00 34.62 12.95
N LYS A 540 -51.76 34.78 14.03
CA LYS A 540 -52.70 35.92 14.21
C LYS A 540 -53.05 35.97 15.71
N GLY A 541 -52.34 36.74 16.48
CA GLY A 541 -52.27 36.79 17.94
C GLY A 541 -53.52 37.07 18.75
N LYS A 542 -54.74 36.86 18.30
CA LYS A 542 -55.94 37.15 19.10
C LYS A 542 -56.83 35.95 19.42
N ASN A 543 -56.61 34.77 18.88
CA ASN A 543 -57.49 33.63 19.09
C ASN A 543 -57.01 32.58 20.07
N HIS A 544 -55.72 32.56 20.43
CA HIS A 544 -55.15 31.46 21.25
C HIS A 544 -55.24 31.64 22.74
N ILE A 545 -55.40 32.88 23.22
CA ILE A 545 -55.72 33.15 24.62
C ILE A 545 -57.08 32.54 25.08
N LYS A 546 -57.97 32.27 24.12
CA LYS A 546 -59.20 31.55 24.35
C LYS A 546 -58.95 30.09 24.76
N ASP A 547 -57.90 29.46 24.22
CA ASP A 547 -57.57 28.07 24.52
C ASP A 547 -57.00 27.97 25.95
N VAL A 548 -56.16 28.94 26.36
CA VAL A 548 -55.63 29.06 27.72
C VAL A 548 -56.76 29.30 28.68
N ARG A 549 -57.66 30.25 28.36
CA ARG A 549 -58.86 30.54 29.15
C ARG A 549 -59.79 29.32 29.27
N ALA A 550 -60.04 28.58 28.17
CA ALA A 550 -60.87 27.38 28.22
C ALA A 550 -60.27 26.31 29.11
N ALA A 551 -58.94 26.13 29.05
CA ALA A 551 -58.22 25.20 29.92
C ALA A 551 -58.34 25.60 31.39
N LEU A 552 -58.19 26.88 31.72
CA LEU A 552 -58.41 27.38 33.08
C LEU A 552 -59.85 27.14 33.59
N MET A 553 -60.84 27.40 32.75
CA MET A 553 -62.23 27.17 33.10
C MET A 553 -62.55 25.68 33.26
N GLN A 554 -61.94 24.81 32.47
CA GLN A 554 -62.12 23.35 32.55
C GLN A 554 -61.64 22.81 33.90
N HIS A 555 -60.55 23.35 34.45
CA HIS A 555 -60.02 22.95 35.75
C HIS A 555 -60.79 23.54 36.93
N ASN A 556 -61.69 24.51 36.70
CA ASN A 556 -62.54 25.20 37.67
C ASN A 556 -61.76 25.69 38.92
N ARG A 557 -60.53 26.15 38.74
CA ARG A 557 -59.67 26.66 39.81
C ARG A 557 -59.51 28.16 39.65
N LYS A 558 -59.81 28.90 40.71
CA LYS A 558 -59.89 30.38 40.66
C LYS A 558 -58.60 31.07 41.09
N LYS A 559 -57.73 30.42 41.82
CA LYS A 559 -56.40 30.93 42.20
C LYS A 559 -55.34 30.40 41.22
N VAL A 560 -54.79 31.28 40.39
CA VAL A 560 -53.82 30.90 39.36
C VAL A 560 -52.47 31.57 39.65
N LEU A 561 -51.48 30.80 40.00
CA LEU A 561 -50.09 31.26 40.17
C LEU A 561 -49.43 31.27 38.82
N VAL A 562 -48.93 32.39 38.35
CA VAL A 562 -48.31 32.53 37.03
C VAL A 562 -46.82 32.83 37.14
N ILE A 563 -45.99 32.03 36.54
CA ILE A 563 -44.55 32.28 36.48
C ILE A 563 -44.20 32.66 35.05
N PRO A 564 -43.95 33.95 34.77
CA PRO A 564 -43.50 34.41 33.44
C PRO A 564 -41.99 34.25 33.33
N PHE A 565 -41.51 33.48 32.35
CA PHE A 565 -40.05 33.28 32.14
C PHE A 565 -39.36 34.46 31.44
N ASN A 566 -40.14 35.40 30.83
CA ASN A 566 -39.60 36.60 30.16
C ASN A 566 -40.62 37.72 30.19
N HIS A 567 -40.22 38.96 29.83
CA HIS A 567 -41.06 40.16 29.81
C HIS A 567 -42.31 40.04 28.91
N GLU A 568 -42.21 39.41 27.74
CA GLU A 568 -43.37 39.19 26.84
C GLU A 568 -44.35 38.17 27.43
N ALA A 569 -43.87 37.26 28.29
CA ALA A 569 -44.75 36.34 29.01
C ALA A 569 -45.60 37.05 30.09
N LYS A 570 -45.18 38.24 30.56
CA LYS A 570 -45.98 39.10 31.44
C LYS A 570 -47.22 39.69 30.70
N ASP A 571 -47.08 40.02 29.44
CA ASP A 571 -48.17 40.53 28.62
C ASP A 571 -49.32 39.52 28.50
N LEU A 572 -48.96 38.22 28.47
CA LEU A 572 -49.94 37.12 28.50
C LEU A 572 -50.86 37.15 29.68
N VAL A 573 -50.36 37.53 30.89
CA VAL A 573 -51.15 37.64 32.13
C VAL A 573 -52.19 38.72 31.97
N ASN A 574 -51.80 39.88 31.43
CA ASN A 574 -52.70 41.02 31.18
C ASN A 574 -53.78 40.69 30.13
N GLU A 575 -53.34 40.02 29.02
CA GLU A 575 -54.25 39.57 27.99
C GLU A 575 -55.26 38.51 28.46
N LEU A 576 -54.80 37.57 29.33
CA LEU A 576 -55.64 36.56 29.93
C LEU A 576 -56.68 37.16 30.88
N ALA A 577 -56.25 38.11 31.73
CA ALA A 577 -57.17 38.85 32.65
C ALA A 577 -58.21 39.60 31.83
N SER A 578 -57.80 40.32 30.78
CA SER A 578 -58.72 41.01 29.89
C SER A 578 -59.73 40.05 29.22
N SER A 579 -59.23 38.86 28.84
CA SER A 579 -60.05 37.82 28.18
C SER A 579 -61.07 37.19 29.17
N LEU A 580 -60.73 37.04 30.44
CA LEU A 580 -61.64 36.56 31.49
C LEU A 580 -62.68 37.60 31.81
N ASN A 581 -62.30 38.87 31.98
CA ASN A 581 -63.22 39.96 32.28
C ASN A 581 -64.24 40.18 31.10
N ASN A 582 -63.86 39.95 29.86
CA ASN A 582 -64.75 40.08 28.71
C ASN A 582 -65.88 39.00 28.63
N ILE A 583 -65.84 37.97 29.48
CA ILE A 583 -66.89 36.94 29.57
C ILE A 583 -67.62 36.96 30.90
N GLU A 584 -67.62 38.12 31.53
CA GLU A 584 -68.27 38.34 32.85
C GLU A 584 -67.70 37.44 33.95
N GLN A 585 -66.45 37.01 33.82
CA GLN A 585 -65.70 36.33 34.88
C GLN A 585 -64.70 37.35 35.43
N PRO A 586 -65.01 37.98 36.59
CA PRO A 586 -64.15 39.02 37.13
C PRO A 586 -62.80 38.46 37.54
N CYS A 587 -61.73 39.16 37.15
CA CYS A 587 -60.38 38.72 37.35
C CYS A 587 -59.52 39.87 37.86
N ARG A 588 -58.70 39.59 38.91
CA ARG A 588 -57.72 40.53 39.44
C ARG A 588 -56.30 39.99 39.32
N ILE A 589 -55.35 40.88 39.02
CA ILE A 589 -53.92 40.53 38.92
C ILE A 589 -53.24 41.02 40.22
N PHE A 590 -52.48 40.13 40.80
CA PHE A 590 -51.65 40.41 41.97
C PHE A 590 -50.16 40.19 41.58
N ALA A 591 -49.36 41.25 41.56
CA ALA A 591 -47.92 41.13 41.31
C ALA A 591 -47.21 40.95 42.66
N VAL A 592 -46.56 39.82 42.81
CA VAL A 592 -45.82 39.46 44.04
C VAL A 592 -44.34 39.55 43.77
N SER A 593 -43.65 40.36 44.53
CA SER A 593 -42.20 40.57 44.33
C SER A 593 -41.34 39.50 45.06
N ASP A 594 -41.92 38.78 46.04
CA ASP A 594 -41.24 37.72 46.80
C ASP A 594 -42.26 36.64 47.20
N THR A 595 -41.87 35.37 47.14
CA THR A 595 -42.73 34.24 47.55
C THR A 595 -43.12 34.27 49.01
N ASP A 596 -42.30 34.84 49.89
CA ASP A 596 -42.60 35.04 51.31
C ASP A 596 -43.86 35.85 51.59
N GLN A 597 -44.23 36.74 50.66
CA GLN A 597 -45.49 37.50 50.74
C GLN A 597 -46.75 36.65 50.57
N LEU A 598 -46.63 35.48 50.01
CA LEU A 598 -47.73 34.48 49.91
C LEU A 598 -47.82 33.53 51.07
N LEU A 599 -46.67 33.29 51.72
CA LEU A 599 -46.54 32.33 52.82
C LEU A 599 -46.90 32.99 54.19
N ALA A 600 -46.56 34.27 54.32
CA ALA A 600 -46.93 35.02 55.49
C ALA A 600 -48.42 35.36 55.43
N ALA A 601 -49.16 35.21 56.56
CA ALA A 601 -50.55 35.60 56.68
C ALA A 601 -50.72 37.15 56.67
N GLY A 602 -50.24 37.76 55.48
CA GLY A 602 -50.24 39.20 55.26
C GLY A 602 -51.45 39.70 54.44
N ASP A 603 -51.53 41.01 54.28
CA ASP A 603 -52.65 41.68 53.55
C ASP A 603 -52.82 41.18 52.09
N THR A 604 -51.69 40.78 51.41
CA THR A 604 -51.73 40.26 50.08
C THR A 604 -52.37 38.88 49.99
N CYS A 605 -52.05 37.99 50.89
CA CYS A 605 -52.62 36.63 50.94
C CYS A 605 -54.13 36.71 51.23
N ASN A 606 -54.48 37.55 52.19
CA ASN A 606 -55.92 37.77 52.57
C ASN A 606 -56.70 38.39 51.43
N ALA A 607 -56.14 39.34 50.67
CA ALA A 607 -56.79 39.98 49.50
C ALA A 607 -56.98 38.96 48.35
N ILE A 608 -56.01 38.07 48.10
CA ILE A 608 -56.09 36.98 47.12
C ILE A 608 -57.19 35.99 47.49
N ASN A 609 -57.24 35.53 48.76
CA ASN A 609 -58.23 34.58 49.24
C ASN A 609 -59.61 35.19 49.22
N GLN A 610 -59.78 36.46 49.62
CA GLN A 610 -61.07 37.21 49.63
C GLN A 610 -61.54 37.35 48.10
N THR A 611 -60.67 37.59 47.14
CA THR A 611 -61.01 37.65 45.74
C THR A 611 -61.58 36.31 45.26
N VAL A 612 -60.94 35.18 45.63
CA VAL A 612 -61.40 33.83 45.33
C VAL A 612 -62.71 33.46 45.98
N GLU A 613 -62.89 33.85 47.23
CA GLU A 613 -64.11 33.65 47.99
C GLU A 613 -65.31 34.42 47.42
N ASN A 614 -65.07 35.60 46.84
CA ASN A 614 -66.05 36.38 46.10
C ASN A 614 -66.40 35.81 44.72
N GLY A 615 -65.78 34.70 44.35
CA GLY A 615 -66.04 34.04 43.07
C GLY A 615 -65.26 34.58 41.87
N GLU A 616 -64.30 35.48 42.12
CA GLU A 616 -63.46 36.11 41.10
C GLU A 616 -62.18 35.28 40.87
N TYR A 617 -61.52 35.39 39.67
CA TYR A 617 -60.24 34.81 39.38
C TYR A 617 -59.09 35.69 39.95
N ALA A 618 -58.18 35.08 40.69
CA ALA A 618 -56.97 35.73 41.20
C ALA A 618 -55.78 35.23 40.37
N LEU A 619 -55.19 36.04 39.48
CA LEU A 619 -53.97 35.78 38.75
C LEU A 619 -52.80 36.34 39.57
N VAL A 620 -51.97 35.50 40.14
CA VAL A 620 -50.86 35.88 40.97
C VAL A 620 -49.58 35.73 40.16
N GLU A 621 -48.97 36.85 39.77
CA GLU A 621 -47.69 36.84 39.02
C GLU A 621 -46.53 36.66 40.04
N LEU A 622 -45.75 35.58 39.83
CA LEU A 622 -44.60 35.25 40.65
C LEU A 622 -43.28 35.59 39.89
N PRO A 623 -42.22 35.94 40.63
CA PRO A 623 -40.90 36.10 40.01
C PRO A 623 -40.35 34.75 39.48
N VAL A 624 -39.50 34.82 38.43
CA VAL A 624 -38.91 33.63 37.79
C VAL A 624 -37.99 32.83 38.75
N ASP A 625 -37.41 33.52 39.71
CA ASP A 625 -36.47 32.93 40.70
C ASP A 625 -37.17 32.39 41.93
N SER A 626 -38.51 32.32 41.92
CA SER A 626 -39.31 31.81 43.03
C SER A 626 -38.92 30.36 43.35
N ASN A 627 -38.68 30.08 44.62
CA ASN A 627 -38.49 28.72 45.15
C ASN A 627 -39.81 27.97 45.14
N LEU A 628 -40.05 27.22 44.06
CA LEU A 628 -41.30 26.50 43.88
C LEU A 628 -41.55 25.40 44.92
N GLY A 629 -40.49 24.91 45.62
CA GLY A 629 -40.63 24.03 46.76
C GLY A 629 -41.33 24.68 47.95
N GLU A 630 -41.15 25.99 48.15
CA GLU A 630 -41.80 26.74 49.24
C GLU A 630 -43.26 27.00 48.97
N ILE A 631 -43.69 27.09 47.69
CA ILE A 631 -45.09 27.24 47.32
C ILE A 631 -45.80 25.90 47.09
N ALA A 632 -45.12 24.77 47.27
CA ALA A 632 -45.74 23.44 47.11
C ALA A 632 -46.94 23.23 48.00
N ASP A 633 -46.89 23.76 49.20
CA ASP A 633 -48.02 23.72 50.17
C ASP A 633 -49.21 24.55 49.67
N LEU A 634 -48.99 25.67 48.96
CA LEU A 634 -50.03 26.48 48.33
C LEU A 634 -50.62 25.80 47.10
N LEU A 635 -49.81 24.96 46.41
CA LEU A 635 -50.25 24.14 45.28
C LEU A 635 -51.04 22.91 45.68
N ALA A 636 -50.95 22.50 46.94
CA ALA A 636 -51.78 21.42 47.52
C ALA A 636 -53.23 21.84 47.75
N ASP A 637 -53.56 23.13 47.76
CA ASP A 637 -54.92 23.64 47.81
C ASP A 637 -55.67 23.30 46.53
N ASP A 638 -56.78 22.60 46.62
CA ASP A 638 -57.67 22.17 45.56
C ASP A 638 -58.15 23.31 44.65
N ASN A 639 -58.07 24.56 45.08
CA ASN A 639 -58.50 25.74 44.31
C ASN A 639 -57.34 26.49 43.65
N THR A 640 -56.07 25.99 43.79
CA THR A 640 -54.89 26.63 43.24
C THR A 640 -54.38 25.88 42.00
N MET A 641 -53.94 26.62 41.00
CA MET A 641 -53.36 26.12 39.76
C MET A 641 -52.07 26.86 39.41
N LEU A 642 -51.07 26.18 38.93
CA LEU A 642 -49.81 26.78 38.44
C LEU A 642 -49.84 26.90 36.92
N MET A 643 -49.55 28.10 36.40
CA MET A 643 -49.34 28.38 34.99
C MET A 643 -47.93 28.84 34.73
N LEU A 644 -47.22 28.12 33.90
CA LEU A 644 -45.89 28.46 33.42
C LEU A 644 -45.98 29.16 32.08
N ALA A 645 -45.66 30.45 31.99
CA ALA A 645 -45.69 31.21 30.77
C ALA A 645 -44.28 31.23 30.13
N ILE A 646 -44.14 30.55 28.99
CA ILE A 646 -42.87 30.30 28.31
C ILE A 646 -42.82 31.06 27.02
N GLU A 647 -41.75 31.80 26.75
CA GLU A 647 -41.54 32.47 25.45
C GLU A 647 -40.72 31.58 24.50
N LYS A 648 -41.32 31.29 23.36
CA LYS A 648 -40.70 30.46 22.33
C LYS A 648 -39.36 31.01 21.84
N GLY A 649 -38.30 30.21 21.95
CA GLY A 649 -36.97 30.52 21.44
C GLY A 649 -36.12 31.44 22.36
N LYS A 650 -36.70 31.98 23.45
CA LYS A 650 -35.96 32.81 24.42
C LYS A 650 -35.76 32.10 25.74
N THR A 651 -36.79 31.37 26.26
CA THR A 651 -36.68 30.64 27.51
C THR A 651 -35.72 29.49 27.41
N LYS A 652 -34.69 29.44 28.26
CA LYS A 652 -33.71 28.35 28.30
C LYS A 652 -34.33 27.10 28.97
N ARG A 653 -34.09 25.94 28.38
CA ARG A 653 -34.57 24.63 28.87
C ARG A 653 -34.13 24.37 30.32
N ASN A 654 -32.93 24.75 30.70
CA ASN A 654 -32.42 24.57 32.07
C ASN A 654 -33.19 25.40 33.07
N GLN A 655 -33.59 26.63 32.72
CA GLN A 655 -34.40 27.48 33.57
C GLN A 655 -35.79 26.86 33.81
N PHE A 656 -36.40 26.35 32.74
CA PHE A 656 -37.65 25.63 32.86
C PHE A 656 -37.53 24.36 33.75
N THR A 657 -36.51 23.54 33.48
CA THR A 657 -36.29 22.29 34.23
C THR A 657 -36.02 22.56 35.73
N GLN A 658 -35.28 23.64 36.05
CA GLN A 658 -35.08 24.06 37.45
C GLN A 658 -36.39 24.55 38.10
N ALA A 659 -37.19 25.31 37.38
CA ALA A 659 -38.45 25.83 37.88
C ALA A 659 -39.52 24.76 38.16
N ILE A 660 -39.48 23.62 37.46
CA ILE A 660 -40.45 22.53 37.69
C ILE A 660 -39.92 21.43 38.62
N GLN A 661 -38.72 21.59 39.17
CA GLN A 661 -38.12 20.58 40.02
C GLN A 661 -38.90 20.45 41.33
N GLY A 662 -39.49 19.27 41.58
CA GLY A 662 -40.30 18.99 42.75
C GLY A 662 -41.81 19.22 42.60
N ILE A 663 -42.30 19.56 41.39
CA ILE A 663 -43.73 19.81 41.13
C ILE A 663 -44.30 18.65 40.31
N GLU A 664 -45.46 18.11 40.70
CA GLU A 664 -46.19 17.12 39.94
C GLU A 664 -46.98 17.79 38.80
N PRO A 665 -47.01 17.23 37.57
CA PRO A 665 -47.62 17.89 36.41
C PRO A 665 -49.15 17.90 36.39
N ASN A 666 -49.84 17.17 37.27
CA ASN A 666 -51.28 16.94 37.17
C ASN A 666 -52.14 18.19 37.43
N ASN A 667 -51.61 19.21 38.12
CA ASN A 667 -52.35 20.44 38.51
C ASN A 667 -51.80 21.70 37.82
N HIS A 668 -51.15 21.56 36.63
CA HIS A 668 -50.36 22.63 36.03
C HIS A 668 -50.62 22.75 34.52
N ILE A 669 -50.51 23.95 34.00
CA ILE A 669 -50.56 24.24 32.56
C ILE A 669 -49.28 24.97 32.17
N SER A 670 -48.60 24.52 31.12
CA SER A 670 -47.55 25.28 30.48
C SER A 670 -48.10 25.97 29.22
N VAL A 671 -47.74 27.22 29.02
CA VAL A 671 -48.16 28.00 27.82
C VAL A 671 -46.89 28.42 27.07
N ILE A 672 -46.79 28.08 25.79
CA ILE A 672 -45.62 28.40 24.95
C ILE A 672 -46.02 29.33 23.84
#